data_074e549649564077de1b9e0fa8593c8c
#
_entry.id   074e549649564077de1b9e0fa8593c8c
#
_cell.length_a   1.000
_cell.length_b   1.000
_cell.length_c   1.000
_cell.angle_alpha   90.00
_cell.angle_beta   90.00
_cell.angle_gamma   90.00
#
_symmetry.space_group_name_H-M   'P 1'
#
loop_
_entity.id
_entity.type
_entity.pdbx_description
1 polymer ?
#
loop_
_entity_poly.entity_id
_entity_poly.type
_entity_poly.pdbx_seq_one_letter_code
_entity_poly.pdbx_strand_id
1 'polypeptide(L)'
;MLELKNIHKIYDEGAQAVQALKGIDLQFRKNEFVSILGPSGCGKTTMLNIIGGLDHYTEGDLIINGVSTKHYKDRDWDTYRNHSVGFVFQSYNLIPHQSVLANVELALTLTGVGRKERRERAKKVLEQVGLGDQLRKRPGKLSGGQLQRVAIARALVNNPDIILADEPTGALDTQTSVQVMEILKEVAKDRLVIMVTHNPELAEAYSTRIINMLDGEITGDSMPLTAQEQQQLAEKQAPAKKKKCKKPSMSLLTSFGLSLRNLFTKKGRTVLTSFAGSIGIIGIALIYAVSQGATTFINDVQEDTLTSYPLTIEASTVDIGTLMETFMGIGKGNGTSHEKDAVYSKSVLFEMLNAMNSLESTQNDLNAFKRQIEAELKNPASGLAPALSGVQYTYDMDLLVYTKDADGQIVYSNTEQLLMDLMLKHYGADMSAMKDMSNQMSSDMGMSMMSNQMALWNEMLSGKDGSMISPLLKEQYDVVYGDWPNSYDEIVLVLDENHELDDLTMFALGLRTQEEMEQVFTAAQDGQQVDTDLRRWSYEDIAKMEFRVVLNSDCYSYDAALGTFADLRQTKEGMRYLYDNAMKLRVAGIIAPNPDATSTMLRGSIGYTKALTEYVVEHSGDSEAVRTQMENPNTDIITGLPFKLAEGISDQEKALKFRTLISELSEQKKAQAYIRILSIPTEQAINDAIAFAFADATRESIELIMVQTIGQQMAVDIAQVQQYVAAMTDEELNGLYTEVVIAQVKMQTASAVQLQFASTPYTVLSAYLDEAMKTYSAEQCAHFYDEIMEFSNVTYEQNLAKLGYVRLDYPATVNLYASSFENKEIIEEFIAVYNASVDELKQIQYTDYVGLVMSSVTTIIDAITYVLIAFVAISLVVSSIMIGVITLISVQERTKEIGILRAIGASKRNVSGMFNAETVIIGFTSGALGVLLTYGLCLIINVILYALTDIPNLRAHLPGSVALVLIGISVMLTLISGIIPSRSAAKKDPVVALRTE
;
A
#
# COMPACT_ATOMS: atom_id res chain seq x y z
N MET A 1 -36.94 15.16 -65.81
CA MET A 1 -36.17 14.41 -64.83
C MET A 1 -35.11 15.29 -64.17
N LEU A 2 -34.32 16.01 -64.94
CA LEU A 2 -33.31 16.92 -64.44
C LEU A 2 -33.52 18.29 -65.13
N GLU A 3 -33.58 19.36 -64.32
CA GLU A 3 -33.82 20.72 -64.81
C GLU A 3 -32.90 21.73 -64.10
N LEU A 4 -32.20 22.56 -64.80
CA LEU A 4 -31.40 23.68 -64.33
C LEU A 4 -32.18 24.96 -64.65
N LYS A 5 -32.40 25.79 -63.64
CA LYS A 5 -33.12 27.08 -63.77
C LYS A 5 -32.20 28.23 -63.35
N ASN A 6 -31.77 29.02 -64.25
CA ASN A 6 -30.94 30.20 -64.02
C ASN A 6 -29.73 29.92 -63.10
N ILE A 7 -28.97 28.84 -63.37
CA ILE A 7 -27.88 28.41 -62.50
C ILE A 7 -26.65 29.34 -62.75
N HIS A 8 -26.25 30.01 -61.67
CA HIS A 8 -25.03 30.77 -61.57
C HIS A 8 -23.99 30.08 -60.68
N LYS A 9 -22.74 30.13 -60.98
CA LYS A 9 -21.62 29.67 -60.08
C LYS A 9 -20.51 30.69 -60.09
N ILE A 10 -20.23 31.25 -58.96
CA ILE A 10 -19.14 32.16 -58.70
C ILE A 10 -18.15 31.50 -57.78
N TYR A 11 -16.90 31.38 -58.10
CA TYR A 11 -15.79 31.02 -57.21
C TYR A 11 -15.14 32.31 -56.73
N ASP A 12 -15.24 32.50 -55.41
CA ASP A 12 -14.69 33.68 -54.74
C ASP A 12 -13.37 33.24 -54.03
N GLU A 13 -12.24 33.42 -54.69
CA GLU A 13 -10.93 33.18 -54.14
C GLU A 13 -10.17 34.51 -54.00
N GLY A 14 -10.44 35.27 -52.99
CA GLY A 14 -9.74 36.51 -52.62
C GLY A 14 -10.00 37.69 -53.59
N ALA A 15 -8.98 38.22 -54.23
CA ALA A 15 -9.07 39.48 -55.01
C ALA A 15 -9.74 39.34 -56.39
N GLN A 16 -10.08 38.14 -56.88
CA GLN A 16 -10.70 37.90 -58.17
C GLN A 16 -11.84 36.89 -58.09
N ALA A 17 -13.08 37.32 -58.13
CA ALA A 17 -14.23 36.45 -58.30
C ALA A 17 -14.33 35.96 -59.76
N VAL A 18 -14.33 34.63 -59.94
CA VAL A 18 -14.48 34.03 -61.29
C VAL A 18 -15.89 33.47 -61.42
N GLN A 19 -16.66 34.04 -62.32
CA GLN A 19 -18.02 33.56 -62.65
C GLN A 19 -17.92 32.43 -63.68
N ALA A 20 -18.02 31.18 -63.20
CA ALA A 20 -17.86 29.98 -64.04
C ALA A 20 -19.14 29.58 -64.78
N LEU A 21 -20.30 29.95 -64.28
CA LEU A 21 -21.61 29.74 -64.90
C LEU A 21 -22.47 31.04 -64.82
N LYS A 22 -23.13 31.43 -65.93
CA LYS A 22 -23.77 32.72 -66.08
C LYS A 22 -25.26 32.51 -66.47
N GLY A 23 -26.10 31.94 -65.59
CA GLY A 23 -27.54 31.77 -65.83
C GLY A 23 -27.87 30.60 -66.73
N ILE A 24 -27.47 29.42 -66.43
CA ILE A 24 -27.73 28.22 -67.24
C ILE A 24 -29.18 27.76 -67.06
N ASP A 25 -29.95 27.71 -68.13
CA ASP A 25 -31.28 27.12 -68.25
C ASP A 25 -31.22 25.88 -69.15
N LEU A 26 -31.52 24.70 -68.58
CA LEU A 26 -31.38 23.44 -69.32
C LEU A 26 -32.30 22.38 -68.76
N GLN A 27 -32.96 21.59 -69.61
CA GLN A 27 -33.75 20.43 -69.22
C GLN A 27 -33.31 19.20 -69.98
N PHE A 28 -33.31 18.02 -69.30
CA PHE A 28 -32.87 16.75 -69.86
C PHE A 28 -34.05 15.76 -69.96
N ARG A 29 -34.05 14.95 -71.03
CA ARG A 29 -34.93 13.83 -71.23
C ARG A 29 -34.46 12.65 -70.38
N LYS A 30 -35.31 11.68 -70.17
CA LYS A 30 -34.97 10.56 -69.24
C LYS A 30 -33.93 9.60 -69.84
N ASN A 31 -34.02 9.25 -71.08
CA ASN A 31 -33.15 8.36 -71.84
C ASN A 31 -32.53 9.14 -73.00
N GLU A 32 -31.40 9.75 -72.79
CA GLU A 32 -30.76 10.67 -73.74
C GLU A 32 -29.24 10.58 -73.59
N PHE A 33 -28.49 10.67 -74.69
CA PHE A 33 -27.06 10.85 -74.62
C PHE A 33 -26.75 12.28 -74.99
N VAL A 34 -26.43 13.07 -73.97
CA VAL A 34 -26.14 14.51 -74.17
C VAL A 34 -24.65 14.76 -74.09
N SER A 35 -24.09 15.41 -75.10
CA SER A 35 -22.70 15.92 -75.03
C SER A 35 -22.73 17.41 -74.81
N ILE A 36 -21.94 17.90 -73.86
CA ILE A 36 -21.69 19.30 -73.56
C ILE A 36 -20.32 19.58 -74.16
N LEU A 37 -20.32 20.35 -75.26
CA LEU A 37 -19.14 20.63 -76.05
C LEU A 37 -18.70 22.10 -75.90
N GLY A 38 -17.44 22.34 -75.78
CA GLY A 38 -16.87 23.69 -75.67
C GLY A 38 -15.36 23.70 -75.38
N PRO A 39 -14.69 24.84 -75.45
CA PRO A 39 -13.26 24.93 -75.16
C PRO A 39 -12.94 24.61 -73.64
N SER A 40 -11.65 24.36 -73.39
CA SER A 40 -11.22 24.21 -72.05
C SER A 40 -11.41 25.48 -71.23
N GLY A 41 -11.95 25.36 -70.01
CA GLY A 41 -12.19 26.48 -69.09
C GLY A 41 -13.57 27.10 -69.16
N CYS A 42 -14.43 26.80 -70.22
CA CYS A 42 -15.77 27.39 -70.36
C CYS A 42 -16.84 27.00 -69.39
N GLY A 43 -16.51 26.26 -68.32
CA GLY A 43 -17.46 25.90 -67.21
C GLY A 43 -18.12 24.54 -67.31
N LYS A 44 -17.77 23.63 -68.27
CA LYS A 44 -18.34 22.31 -68.50
C LYS A 44 -18.26 21.41 -67.26
N THR A 45 -17.08 21.20 -66.71
CA THR A 45 -16.84 20.36 -65.51
C THR A 45 -17.52 20.95 -64.26
N THR A 46 -17.57 22.29 -64.15
CA THR A 46 -18.31 22.98 -63.08
C THR A 46 -19.80 22.64 -63.14
N MET A 47 -20.39 22.73 -64.36
CA MET A 47 -21.80 22.36 -64.54
C MET A 47 -22.07 20.88 -64.24
N LEU A 48 -21.15 19.99 -64.70
CA LEU A 48 -21.25 18.57 -64.40
C LEU A 48 -21.17 18.27 -62.88
N ASN A 49 -20.28 18.99 -62.16
CA ASN A 49 -20.15 18.86 -60.73
C ASN A 49 -21.39 19.35 -59.94
N ILE A 50 -22.03 20.43 -60.41
CA ILE A 50 -23.30 20.92 -59.83
C ILE A 50 -24.42 19.93 -60.10
N ILE A 51 -24.59 19.43 -61.32
CA ILE A 51 -25.55 18.40 -61.67
C ILE A 51 -25.37 17.18 -60.81
N GLY A 52 -24.14 16.78 -60.57
CA GLY A 52 -23.76 15.62 -59.72
C GLY A 52 -23.85 15.87 -58.23
N GLY A 53 -24.07 17.11 -57.79
CA GLY A 53 -24.09 17.49 -56.37
C GLY A 53 -22.71 17.36 -55.72
N LEU A 54 -21.64 17.46 -56.47
CA LEU A 54 -20.24 17.54 -55.96
C LEU A 54 -19.91 18.97 -55.54
N ASP A 55 -20.48 19.93 -56.23
CA ASP A 55 -20.38 21.35 -55.95
C ASP A 55 -21.80 21.98 -55.89
N HIS A 56 -21.89 23.15 -55.28
CA HIS A 56 -23.18 23.88 -55.10
C HIS A 56 -23.20 25.11 -56.00
N TYR A 57 -24.35 25.36 -56.59
CA TYR A 57 -24.58 26.60 -57.36
C TYR A 57 -24.68 27.79 -56.39
N THR A 58 -24.35 29.00 -56.90
CA THR A 58 -24.42 30.23 -56.11
C THR A 58 -25.86 30.79 -56.16
N GLU A 59 -26.44 30.83 -57.35
CA GLU A 59 -27.80 31.28 -57.57
C GLU A 59 -28.54 30.37 -58.57
N GLY A 60 -29.85 30.43 -58.61
CA GLY A 60 -30.70 29.60 -59.45
C GLY A 60 -31.35 28.46 -58.71
N ASP A 61 -31.79 27.42 -59.43
CA ASP A 61 -32.38 26.19 -58.83
C ASP A 61 -32.11 24.96 -59.70
N LEU A 62 -31.60 23.92 -59.11
CA LEU A 62 -31.48 22.59 -59.69
C LEU A 62 -32.63 21.72 -59.24
N ILE A 63 -33.47 21.29 -60.20
CA ILE A 63 -34.63 20.46 -59.93
C ILE A 63 -34.36 19.02 -60.38
N ILE A 64 -34.49 18.08 -59.42
CA ILE A 64 -34.23 16.64 -59.66
C ILE A 64 -35.53 15.88 -59.39
N ASN A 65 -36.07 15.19 -60.40
CA ASN A 65 -37.37 14.48 -60.33
C ASN A 65 -38.50 15.35 -59.76
N GLY A 66 -38.53 16.63 -60.15
CA GLY A 66 -39.55 17.58 -59.72
C GLY A 66 -39.38 18.17 -58.33
N VAL A 67 -38.23 17.89 -57.68
CA VAL A 67 -37.94 18.40 -56.33
C VAL A 67 -36.75 19.37 -56.40
N SER A 68 -36.96 20.60 -55.93
CA SER A 68 -35.91 21.62 -55.83
C SER A 68 -34.84 21.22 -54.83
N THR A 69 -33.58 21.38 -55.23
CA THR A 69 -32.41 21.09 -54.40
C THR A 69 -32.07 22.20 -53.41
N LYS A 70 -32.78 23.35 -53.42
CA LYS A 70 -32.56 24.45 -52.45
C LYS A 70 -32.73 24.00 -51.00
N HIS A 71 -33.54 22.97 -50.75
CA HIS A 71 -33.83 22.44 -49.42
C HIS A 71 -33.03 21.15 -49.09
N TYR A 72 -32.12 20.75 -50.03
CA TYR A 72 -31.28 19.57 -49.80
C TYR A 72 -30.24 19.82 -48.67
N LYS A 73 -30.18 18.90 -47.74
CA LYS A 73 -29.10 18.83 -46.73
C LYS A 73 -27.98 17.94 -47.25
N ASP A 74 -26.81 18.04 -46.68
CA ASP A 74 -25.67 17.18 -47.03
C ASP A 74 -26.01 15.71 -47.25
N ARG A 75 -26.95 15.20 -46.39
CA ARG A 75 -27.41 13.82 -46.46
C ARG A 75 -28.25 13.51 -47.70
N ASP A 76 -29.00 14.46 -48.18
CA ASP A 76 -29.84 14.29 -49.36
C ASP A 76 -28.95 14.26 -50.59
N TRP A 77 -27.91 15.10 -50.61
CA TRP A 77 -26.87 15.08 -51.63
C TRP A 77 -26.04 13.78 -51.61
N ASP A 78 -25.67 13.25 -50.42
CA ASP A 78 -25.00 11.93 -50.27
C ASP A 78 -25.88 10.83 -50.86
N THR A 79 -27.18 10.85 -50.59
CA THR A 79 -28.15 9.87 -51.10
C THR A 79 -28.31 9.97 -52.62
N TYR A 80 -28.35 11.18 -53.13
CA TYR A 80 -28.43 11.44 -54.58
C TYR A 80 -27.22 10.89 -55.33
N ARG A 81 -25.99 11.22 -54.84
CA ARG A 81 -24.73 10.70 -55.42
C ARG A 81 -24.61 9.21 -55.35
N ASN A 82 -25.19 8.62 -54.33
CA ASN A 82 -25.04 7.16 -54.09
C ASN A 82 -26.02 6.31 -54.88
N HIS A 83 -27.24 6.83 -55.13
CA HIS A 83 -28.31 6.06 -55.76
C HIS A 83 -28.75 6.54 -57.14
N SER A 84 -28.66 7.83 -57.40
CA SER A 84 -29.21 8.41 -58.62
C SER A 84 -28.18 8.80 -59.69
N VAL A 85 -26.90 8.98 -59.27
CA VAL A 85 -25.83 9.41 -60.16
C VAL A 85 -24.67 8.44 -60.18
N GLY A 86 -24.16 8.19 -61.34
CA GLY A 86 -22.88 7.51 -61.58
C GLY A 86 -21.85 8.45 -62.19
N PHE A 87 -20.70 8.63 -61.54
CA PHE A 87 -19.64 9.50 -62.02
C PHE A 87 -18.54 8.70 -62.72
N VAL A 88 -18.17 9.17 -63.93
CA VAL A 88 -17.01 8.75 -64.71
C VAL A 88 -16.08 9.93 -64.82
N PHE A 89 -14.99 9.94 -64.04
CA PHE A 89 -14.05 11.06 -63.95
C PHE A 89 -12.98 10.98 -65.04
N GLN A 90 -12.44 12.11 -65.45
CA GLN A 90 -11.33 12.24 -66.42
C GLN A 90 -10.08 11.45 -66.00
N SER A 91 -9.69 11.48 -64.72
CA SER A 91 -8.48 10.84 -64.20
C SER A 91 -8.77 9.50 -63.50
N TYR A 92 -9.78 8.72 -63.97
CA TYR A 92 -10.22 7.40 -63.47
C TYR A 92 -10.61 7.40 -61.98
N ASN A 93 -9.87 8.03 -61.11
CA ASN A 93 -10.08 8.12 -59.66
C ASN A 93 -10.38 6.75 -59.00
N LEU A 94 -9.51 5.78 -59.29
CA LEU A 94 -9.53 4.44 -58.66
C LEU A 94 -8.57 4.43 -57.48
N ILE A 95 -8.90 3.63 -56.49
CA ILE A 95 -8.04 3.42 -55.31
C ILE A 95 -6.92 2.44 -55.67
N PRO A 96 -5.65 2.89 -55.72
CA PRO A 96 -4.54 2.13 -56.35
C PRO A 96 -4.22 0.81 -55.67
N HIS A 97 -4.38 0.74 -54.34
CA HIS A 97 -4.05 -0.43 -53.55
C HIS A 97 -5.20 -1.46 -53.51
N GLN A 98 -6.38 -1.14 -54.02
CA GLN A 98 -7.52 -2.05 -54.12
C GLN A 98 -7.54 -2.77 -55.48
N SER A 99 -8.11 -4.00 -55.51
CA SER A 99 -8.32 -4.70 -56.75
C SER A 99 -9.42 -4.04 -57.61
N VAL A 100 -9.46 -4.39 -58.90
CA VAL A 100 -10.55 -3.95 -59.83
C VAL A 100 -11.92 -4.23 -59.24
N LEU A 101 -12.16 -5.47 -58.80
CA LEU A 101 -13.41 -5.87 -58.16
C LEU A 101 -13.72 -5.02 -56.92
N ALA A 102 -12.71 -4.77 -56.05
CA ALA A 102 -12.91 -4.00 -54.81
C ALA A 102 -13.22 -2.50 -55.10
N ASN A 103 -12.64 -1.92 -56.15
CA ASN A 103 -12.97 -0.56 -56.58
C ASN A 103 -14.45 -0.44 -57.03
N VAL A 104 -14.98 -1.44 -57.72
CA VAL A 104 -16.40 -1.44 -58.14
C VAL A 104 -17.32 -1.78 -56.94
N GLU A 105 -16.94 -2.75 -56.09
CA GLU A 105 -17.67 -3.09 -54.89
C GLU A 105 -17.84 -1.91 -53.91
N LEU A 106 -16.94 -0.90 -53.99
CA LEU A 106 -16.91 0.23 -53.05
C LEU A 106 -18.20 1.03 -53.10
N ALA A 107 -18.76 1.29 -54.29
CA ALA A 107 -20.05 2.00 -54.44
C ALA A 107 -21.23 1.22 -53.73
N LEU A 108 -21.26 -0.12 -53.88
CA LEU A 108 -22.25 -0.97 -53.19
C LEU A 108 -22.00 -1.10 -51.68
N THR A 109 -20.75 -0.91 -51.27
CA THR A 109 -20.42 -0.93 -49.82
C THR A 109 -21.08 0.25 -49.10
N LEU A 110 -21.10 1.41 -49.76
CA LEU A 110 -21.71 2.64 -49.21
C LEU A 110 -23.21 2.56 -49.13
N THR A 111 -23.88 1.78 -49.99
CA THR A 111 -25.34 1.52 -49.95
C THR A 111 -25.76 0.48 -48.94
N GLY A 112 -24.80 -0.19 -48.27
CA GLY A 112 -25.10 -1.21 -47.27
C GLY A 112 -25.51 -2.58 -47.83
N VAL A 113 -25.21 -2.84 -49.10
CA VAL A 113 -25.44 -4.17 -49.73
C VAL A 113 -24.58 -5.24 -49.11
N GLY A 114 -25.13 -6.41 -48.84
CA GLY A 114 -24.42 -7.53 -48.22
C GLY A 114 -23.26 -8.04 -49.06
N ARG A 115 -22.21 -8.58 -48.46
CA ARG A 115 -20.94 -8.96 -49.11
C ARG A 115 -21.09 -9.87 -50.31
N LYS A 116 -21.99 -10.89 -50.23
CA LYS A 116 -22.22 -11.87 -51.27
C LYS A 116 -22.84 -11.20 -52.50
N GLU A 117 -23.95 -10.50 -52.29
CA GLU A 117 -24.70 -9.80 -53.34
C GLU A 117 -23.84 -8.68 -53.97
N ARG A 118 -23.07 -7.93 -53.19
CA ARG A 118 -22.18 -6.88 -53.65
C ARG A 118 -21.13 -7.43 -54.62
N ARG A 119 -20.54 -8.59 -54.27
CA ARG A 119 -19.53 -9.24 -55.14
C ARG A 119 -20.10 -9.77 -56.43
N GLU A 120 -21.31 -10.33 -56.38
CA GLU A 120 -21.99 -10.81 -57.56
C GLU A 120 -22.37 -9.70 -58.51
N ARG A 121 -22.93 -8.63 -57.99
CA ARG A 121 -23.30 -7.43 -58.82
C ARG A 121 -22.07 -6.77 -59.44
N ALA A 122 -21.02 -6.56 -58.64
CA ALA A 122 -19.75 -5.97 -59.16
C ALA A 122 -19.10 -6.82 -60.23
N LYS A 123 -19.12 -8.17 -60.07
CA LYS A 123 -18.63 -9.09 -61.07
C LYS A 123 -19.42 -9.00 -62.40
N LYS A 124 -20.77 -8.99 -62.28
CA LYS A 124 -21.63 -8.90 -63.42
C LYS A 124 -21.42 -7.62 -64.27
N VAL A 125 -21.28 -6.49 -63.57
CA VAL A 125 -21.01 -5.19 -64.25
C VAL A 125 -19.63 -5.17 -64.87
N LEU A 126 -18.61 -5.74 -64.26
CA LEU A 126 -17.27 -5.88 -64.79
C LEU A 126 -17.22 -6.79 -66.05
N GLU A 127 -18.04 -7.84 -66.05
CA GLU A 127 -18.21 -8.69 -67.24
C GLU A 127 -18.87 -7.91 -68.37
N GLN A 128 -19.88 -7.05 -68.11
CA GLN A 128 -20.55 -6.20 -69.08
C GLN A 128 -19.61 -5.20 -69.78
N VAL A 129 -18.60 -4.70 -69.06
CA VAL A 129 -17.60 -3.78 -69.61
C VAL A 129 -16.36 -4.51 -70.16
N GLY A 130 -16.42 -5.83 -70.28
CA GLY A 130 -15.36 -6.69 -70.85
C GLY A 130 -14.11 -6.84 -69.97
N LEU A 131 -14.28 -6.86 -68.59
CA LEU A 131 -13.20 -7.00 -67.65
C LEU A 131 -13.37 -8.17 -66.67
N GLY A 132 -14.13 -9.18 -67.03
CA GLY A 132 -14.42 -10.35 -66.22
C GLY A 132 -13.19 -11.15 -65.77
N ASP A 133 -12.15 -11.16 -66.53
CA ASP A 133 -10.85 -11.85 -66.31
C ASP A 133 -9.85 -10.98 -65.49
N GLN A 134 -10.12 -9.68 -65.28
CA GLN A 134 -9.21 -8.74 -64.66
C GLN A 134 -9.56 -8.48 -63.17
N LEU A 135 -10.53 -9.19 -62.57
CA LEU A 135 -11.14 -8.89 -61.25
C LEU A 135 -10.15 -8.72 -60.10
N ARG A 136 -9.06 -9.50 -60.13
CA ARG A 136 -8.06 -9.53 -59.04
C ARG A 136 -6.89 -8.59 -59.23
N LYS A 137 -6.74 -8.02 -60.44
CA LYS A 137 -5.64 -7.07 -60.77
C LYS A 137 -5.83 -5.74 -60.01
N ARG A 138 -4.74 -5.04 -59.75
CA ARG A 138 -4.74 -3.71 -59.22
C ARG A 138 -4.70 -2.68 -60.37
N PRO A 139 -5.19 -1.42 -60.15
CA PRO A 139 -5.21 -0.39 -61.18
C PRO A 139 -3.85 -0.19 -61.88
N GLY A 140 -2.73 -0.16 -61.14
CA GLY A 140 -1.40 0.03 -61.75
C GLY A 140 -0.93 -1.08 -62.72
N LYS A 141 -1.73 -2.16 -62.90
CA LYS A 141 -1.43 -3.27 -63.84
C LYS A 141 -2.40 -3.28 -65.02
N LEU A 142 -3.15 -2.23 -65.22
CA LEU A 142 -4.13 -2.08 -66.26
C LEU A 142 -3.74 -0.98 -67.27
N SER A 143 -4.17 -1.11 -68.56
CA SER A 143 -4.06 -0.01 -69.50
C SER A 143 -5.04 1.10 -69.19
N GLY A 144 -4.80 2.32 -69.74
CA GLY A 144 -5.69 3.47 -69.57
C GLY A 144 -7.15 3.18 -69.85
N GLY A 145 -7.43 2.53 -70.99
CA GLY A 145 -8.78 2.15 -71.37
C GLY A 145 -9.41 1.09 -70.46
N GLN A 146 -8.61 0.17 -69.91
CA GLN A 146 -9.09 -0.77 -68.92
C GLN A 146 -9.44 -0.04 -67.61
N LEU A 147 -8.64 0.96 -67.16
CA LEU A 147 -8.92 1.80 -66.03
C LEU A 147 -10.23 2.56 -66.20
N GLN A 148 -10.47 3.14 -67.37
CA GLN A 148 -11.70 3.85 -67.67
C GLN A 148 -12.92 2.93 -67.63
N ARG A 149 -12.81 1.72 -68.20
CA ARG A 149 -13.89 0.73 -68.09
C ARG A 149 -14.17 0.28 -66.65
N VAL A 150 -13.16 0.22 -65.79
CA VAL A 150 -13.40 0.03 -64.35
C VAL A 150 -14.14 1.21 -63.73
N ALA A 151 -13.81 2.45 -64.08
CA ALA A 151 -14.48 3.63 -63.61
C ALA A 151 -15.98 3.66 -64.06
N ILE A 152 -16.23 3.26 -65.32
CA ILE A 152 -17.59 3.12 -65.83
C ILE A 152 -18.34 1.98 -65.11
N ALA A 153 -17.72 0.84 -64.88
CA ALA A 153 -18.33 -0.25 -64.11
C ALA A 153 -18.69 0.18 -62.67
N ARG A 154 -17.82 0.99 -62.01
CA ARG A 154 -18.08 1.56 -60.70
C ARG A 154 -19.27 2.53 -60.73
N ALA A 155 -19.38 3.35 -61.76
CA ALA A 155 -20.51 4.25 -61.96
C ALA A 155 -21.84 3.49 -62.16
N LEU A 156 -21.80 2.37 -62.85
CA LEU A 156 -23.00 1.56 -63.22
C LEU A 156 -23.51 0.62 -62.12
N VAL A 157 -22.68 0.22 -61.17
CA VAL A 157 -22.95 -0.90 -60.26
C VAL A 157 -24.14 -0.66 -59.31
N ASN A 158 -24.41 0.61 -59.00
CA ASN A 158 -25.59 1.02 -58.17
C ASN A 158 -26.87 1.20 -59.01
N ASN A 159 -26.80 0.95 -60.33
CA ASN A 159 -27.89 1.14 -61.27
C ASN A 159 -28.50 2.58 -61.25
N PRO A 160 -27.68 3.62 -61.42
CA PRO A 160 -28.11 5.03 -61.37
C PRO A 160 -29.00 5.40 -62.52
N ASP A 161 -29.82 6.44 -62.33
CA ASP A 161 -30.69 7.00 -63.33
C ASP A 161 -29.90 7.96 -64.29
N ILE A 162 -28.79 8.53 -63.81
CA ILE A 162 -27.96 9.52 -64.52
C ILE A 162 -26.50 9.08 -64.47
N ILE A 163 -25.83 9.10 -65.63
CA ILE A 163 -24.40 8.94 -65.74
C ILE A 163 -23.80 10.28 -66.16
N LEU A 164 -22.82 10.73 -65.39
CA LEU A 164 -22.05 11.94 -65.64
C LEU A 164 -20.65 11.55 -66.04
N ALA A 165 -20.21 11.90 -67.26
CA ALA A 165 -18.92 11.52 -67.76
C ALA A 165 -18.12 12.81 -68.10
N ASP A 166 -17.04 13.04 -67.40
CA ASP A 166 -16.12 14.15 -67.57
C ASP A 166 -14.93 13.75 -68.44
N GLU A 167 -14.91 14.10 -69.65
CA GLU A 167 -13.88 13.78 -70.66
C GLU A 167 -13.46 12.30 -70.66
N PRO A 168 -14.41 11.37 -70.86
CA PRO A 168 -14.13 9.93 -70.60
C PRO A 168 -13.13 9.32 -71.60
N THR A 169 -12.73 10.02 -72.64
CA THR A 169 -11.79 9.57 -73.64
C THR A 169 -10.52 10.42 -73.72
N GLY A 170 -10.39 11.50 -72.94
CA GLY A 170 -9.30 12.47 -73.02
C GLY A 170 -7.88 11.95 -72.82
N ALA A 171 -7.70 10.81 -72.18
CA ALA A 171 -6.41 10.16 -71.94
C ALA A 171 -6.25 8.78 -72.63
N LEU A 172 -7.07 8.53 -73.72
CA LEU A 172 -7.13 7.23 -74.37
C LEU A 172 -6.74 7.33 -75.80
N ASP A 173 -6.19 6.23 -76.34
CA ASP A 173 -5.98 6.07 -77.79
C ASP A 173 -7.33 5.98 -78.53
N THR A 174 -7.31 6.19 -79.87
CA THR A 174 -8.52 6.26 -80.72
C THR A 174 -9.35 4.97 -80.63
N GLN A 175 -8.70 3.77 -80.59
CA GLN A 175 -9.39 2.51 -80.64
C GLN A 175 -10.08 2.25 -79.32
N THR A 176 -9.41 2.58 -78.23
CA THR A 176 -9.97 2.40 -76.82
C THR A 176 -11.05 3.44 -76.57
N SER A 177 -10.94 4.62 -77.10
CA SER A 177 -11.97 5.69 -77.07
C SER A 177 -13.27 5.24 -77.69
N VAL A 178 -13.25 4.57 -78.80
CA VAL A 178 -14.43 3.95 -79.43
C VAL A 178 -15.08 2.94 -78.55
N GLN A 179 -14.29 2.04 -77.93
CA GLN A 179 -14.84 1.03 -77.03
C GLN A 179 -15.54 1.66 -75.79
N VAL A 180 -15.00 2.73 -75.25
CA VAL A 180 -15.60 3.44 -74.12
C VAL A 180 -16.90 4.14 -74.57
N MET A 181 -16.90 4.76 -75.74
CA MET A 181 -18.09 5.44 -76.24
C MET A 181 -19.23 4.49 -76.61
N GLU A 182 -18.90 3.31 -77.20
CA GLU A 182 -19.93 2.26 -77.40
C GLU A 182 -20.60 1.80 -76.10
N ILE A 183 -19.83 1.62 -75.01
CA ILE A 183 -20.38 1.28 -73.73
C ILE A 183 -21.31 2.37 -73.21
N LEU A 184 -20.90 3.66 -73.30
CA LEU A 184 -21.76 4.79 -72.89
C LEU A 184 -23.01 4.92 -73.73
N LYS A 185 -22.94 4.68 -75.05
CA LYS A 185 -24.08 4.67 -75.97
C LYS A 185 -25.07 3.55 -75.61
N GLU A 186 -24.60 2.36 -75.29
CA GLU A 186 -25.45 1.27 -74.86
C GLU A 186 -26.17 1.57 -73.55
N VAL A 187 -25.45 2.20 -72.63
CA VAL A 187 -25.98 2.67 -71.33
C VAL A 187 -27.06 3.75 -71.51
N ALA A 188 -26.89 4.65 -72.51
CA ALA A 188 -27.83 5.76 -72.76
C ALA A 188 -29.18 5.29 -73.31
N LYS A 189 -29.37 4.07 -73.75
CA LYS A 189 -30.66 3.51 -74.16
C LYS A 189 -31.70 3.45 -73.02
N ASP A 190 -31.22 3.24 -71.78
CA ASP A 190 -32.08 3.03 -70.63
C ASP A 190 -32.00 4.18 -69.59
N ARG A 191 -31.05 5.12 -69.74
CA ARG A 191 -30.78 6.18 -68.76
C ARG A 191 -30.23 7.44 -69.37
N LEU A 192 -30.23 8.52 -68.60
CA LEU A 192 -29.62 9.78 -69.04
C LEU A 192 -28.09 9.73 -68.91
N VAL A 193 -27.36 9.91 -70.02
CA VAL A 193 -25.93 10.08 -69.99
C VAL A 193 -25.58 11.52 -70.38
N ILE A 194 -24.85 12.22 -69.53
CA ILE A 194 -24.35 13.58 -69.81
C ILE A 194 -22.82 13.49 -69.85
N MET A 195 -22.27 13.76 -71.03
CA MET A 195 -20.85 13.72 -71.24
C MET A 195 -20.32 15.16 -71.52
N VAL A 196 -19.24 15.49 -70.92
CA VAL A 196 -18.48 16.70 -71.24
C VAL A 196 -17.29 16.28 -72.11
N THR A 197 -17.07 16.98 -73.21
CA THR A 197 -15.97 16.70 -74.10
C THR A 197 -15.53 18.00 -74.84
N HIS A 198 -14.30 17.99 -75.24
CA HIS A 198 -13.80 19.02 -76.19
C HIS A 198 -13.60 18.46 -77.62
N ASN A 199 -13.92 17.19 -77.88
CA ASN A 199 -13.81 16.53 -79.17
C ASN A 199 -15.17 16.51 -79.82
N PRO A 200 -15.33 17.32 -80.92
CA PRO A 200 -16.58 17.45 -81.69
C PRO A 200 -16.95 16.13 -82.40
N GLU A 201 -15.95 15.44 -82.97
CA GLU A 201 -16.17 14.23 -83.73
C GLU A 201 -16.83 13.13 -82.94
N LEU A 202 -16.38 12.93 -81.61
CA LEU A 202 -16.97 11.98 -80.75
C LEU A 202 -18.36 12.43 -80.29
N ALA A 203 -18.59 13.69 -80.05
CA ALA A 203 -19.88 14.22 -79.72
C ALA A 203 -20.92 13.98 -80.81
N GLU A 204 -20.57 14.26 -82.06
CA GLU A 204 -21.42 14.04 -83.26
C GLU A 204 -21.70 12.59 -83.57
N ALA A 205 -20.69 11.69 -83.42
CA ALA A 205 -20.85 10.28 -83.72
C ALA A 205 -21.71 9.48 -82.71
N TYR A 206 -21.72 9.93 -81.44
CA TYR A 206 -22.27 9.07 -80.32
C TYR A 206 -23.47 9.72 -79.60
N SER A 207 -23.59 11.07 -79.61
CA SER A 207 -24.64 11.76 -78.86
C SER A 207 -25.95 11.91 -79.64
N THR A 208 -27.04 11.87 -78.85
CA THR A 208 -28.39 12.18 -79.39
C THR A 208 -28.64 13.66 -79.35
N ARG A 209 -27.92 14.42 -78.52
CA ARG A 209 -28.06 15.86 -78.34
C ARG A 209 -26.71 16.50 -78.00
N ILE A 210 -26.37 17.57 -78.60
CA ILE A 210 -25.16 18.36 -78.41
C ILE A 210 -25.52 19.73 -77.86
N ILE A 211 -24.92 20.10 -76.74
CA ILE A 211 -25.06 21.42 -76.13
C ILE A 211 -23.73 22.13 -76.23
N ASN A 212 -23.66 23.24 -76.94
CA ASN A 212 -22.49 24.05 -77.04
C ASN A 212 -22.40 25.06 -75.90
N MET A 213 -21.22 25.11 -75.25
CA MET A 213 -20.98 26.00 -74.15
C MET A 213 -19.74 26.84 -74.35
N LEU A 214 -19.84 28.13 -74.12
CA LEU A 214 -18.76 29.10 -74.21
C LEU A 214 -18.86 30.09 -73.02
N ASP A 215 -17.74 30.32 -72.34
CA ASP A 215 -17.61 31.35 -71.31
C ASP A 215 -18.69 31.31 -70.20
N GLY A 216 -19.18 30.12 -69.82
CA GLY A 216 -20.18 29.96 -68.78
C GLY A 216 -21.63 30.07 -69.25
N GLU A 217 -21.87 30.21 -70.59
CA GLU A 217 -23.19 30.32 -71.19
C GLU A 217 -23.44 29.21 -72.21
N ILE A 218 -24.74 28.86 -72.45
CA ILE A 218 -25.13 27.96 -73.54
C ILE A 218 -25.28 28.74 -74.80
N THR A 219 -24.50 28.42 -75.82
CA THR A 219 -24.51 29.09 -77.09
C THR A 219 -25.27 28.32 -78.15
N GLY A 220 -25.59 27.06 -77.97
CA GLY A 220 -26.34 26.26 -78.90
C GLY A 220 -26.83 24.93 -78.33
N ASP A 221 -27.94 24.46 -78.80
CA ASP A 221 -28.55 23.19 -78.47
C ASP A 221 -29.10 22.52 -79.70
N SER A 222 -28.57 21.36 -80.05
CA SER A 222 -28.88 20.68 -81.32
C SER A 222 -30.31 20.10 -81.33
N MET A 223 -30.88 19.84 -80.14
CA MET A 223 -32.22 19.23 -80.05
C MET A 223 -32.94 19.72 -78.79
N PRO A 224 -33.31 21.01 -78.71
CA PRO A 224 -34.00 21.59 -77.56
C PRO A 224 -35.37 20.92 -77.32
N LEU A 225 -35.85 20.96 -76.10
CA LEU A 225 -37.17 20.38 -75.75
C LEU A 225 -38.27 21.26 -76.40
N THR A 226 -39.20 20.60 -77.11
CA THR A 226 -40.36 21.26 -77.64
C THR A 226 -41.37 21.68 -76.56
N ALA A 227 -42.15 22.71 -76.82
CA ALA A 227 -43.19 23.17 -75.85
C ALA A 227 -44.15 22.05 -75.40
N GLN A 228 -44.50 21.13 -76.30
CA GLN A 228 -45.30 19.95 -76.03
C GLN A 228 -44.63 18.94 -75.13
N GLU A 229 -43.29 18.69 -75.32
CA GLU A 229 -42.50 17.81 -74.41
C GLU A 229 -42.34 18.45 -73.04
N GLN A 230 -42.15 19.77 -72.96
CA GLN A 230 -42.10 20.50 -71.70
C GLN A 230 -43.39 20.39 -70.90
N GLN A 231 -44.54 20.50 -71.53
CA GLN A 231 -45.85 20.31 -70.91
C GLN A 231 -46.09 18.88 -70.48
N GLN A 232 -45.75 17.87 -71.25
CA GLN A 232 -45.83 16.47 -70.91
C GLN A 232 -44.88 16.07 -69.75
N LEU A 233 -43.74 16.69 -69.63
CA LEU A 233 -42.80 16.50 -68.51
C LEU A 233 -43.34 17.21 -67.27
N ALA A 234 -43.98 18.36 -67.40
CA ALA A 234 -44.67 19.10 -66.30
C ALA A 234 -45.87 18.35 -65.78
N GLU A 235 -46.71 17.78 -66.66
CA GLU A 235 -47.90 17.00 -66.25
C GLU A 235 -47.56 15.63 -65.61
N LYS A 236 -46.44 15.00 -65.98
CA LYS A 236 -45.93 13.78 -65.36
C LYS A 236 -45.25 14.02 -64.05
N GLN A 237 -45.07 15.24 -63.59
CA GLN A 237 -44.47 15.66 -62.32
C GLN A 237 -45.50 15.72 -61.17
N ALA A 238 -46.57 14.89 -61.14
CA ALA A 238 -47.36 14.71 -59.96
C ALA A 238 -46.43 14.19 -58.84
N PRO A 239 -46.57 14.71 -57.56
CA PRO A 239 -45.62 14.38 -56.52
C PRO A 239 -45.65 12.89 -56.22
N ALA A 240 -44.73 12.16 -56.81
CA ALA A 240 -44.53 10.74 -56.49
C ALA A 240 -44.27 10.61 -55.01
N LYS A 241 -45.16 9.84 -54.29
CA LYS A 241 -44.97 9.46 -52.89
C LYS A 241 -43.51 9.10 -52.66
N LYS A 242 -42.83 9.88 -51.78
CA LYS A 242 -41.42 9.64 -51.36
C LYS A 242 -41.23 8.15 -51.09
N LYS A 243 -40.72 7.39 -52.07
CA LYS A 243 -40.13 6.06 -51.78
C LYS A 243 -39.06 6.32 -50.74
N LYS A 244 -39.24 5.82 -49.53
CA LYS A 244 -38.23 5.85 -48.48
C LYS A 244 -37.06 5.05 -49.00
N CYS A 245 -36.12 5.70 -49.68
CA CYS A 245 -34.82 5.12 -49.99
C CYS A 245 -34.18 4.76 -48.62
N LYS A 246 -33.72 3.53 -48.49
CA LYS A 246 -32.96 3.10 -47.30
C LYS A 246 -31.77 4.05 -47.17
N LYS A 247 -31.66 4.67 -45.99
CA LYS A 247 -30.58 5.60 -45.66
C LYS A 247 -29.24 4.92 -45.92
N PRO A 248 -28.32 5.56 -46.65
CA PRO A 248 -26.99 4.98 -46.83
C PRO A 248 -26.31 4.87 -45.45
N SER A 249 -26.07 3.66 -45.00
CA SER A 249 -25.49 3.38 -43.71
C SER A 249 -24.57 2.19 -43.84
N MET A 250 -23.30 2.48 -43.81
CA MET A 250 -22.27 1.42 -43.70
C MET A 250 -22.29 0.83 -42.29
N SER A 251 -22.32 -0.48 -42.18
CA SER A 251 -22.27 -1.15 -40.87
C SER A 251 -20.93 -0.93 -40.19
N LEU A 252 -20.91 -0.88 -38.84
CA LEU A 252 -19.68 -0.74 -38.06
C LEU A 252 -18.67 -1.85 -38.39
N LEU A 253 -19.13 -3.10 -38.57
CA LEU A 253 -18.27 -4.22 -38.94
C LEU A 253 -17.64 -4.04 -40.33
N THR A 254 -18.36 -3.42 -41.30
CA THR A 254 -17.83 -3.12 -42.62
C THR A 254 -16.77 -2.02 -42.54
N SER A 255 -17.02 -0.98 -41.72
CA SER A 255 -16.05 0.10 -41.47
C SER A 255 -14.77 -0.47 -40.83
N PHE A 256 -14.91 -1.35 -39.84
CA PHE A 256 -13.79 -2.02 -39.19
C PHE A 256 -12.98 -2.88 -40.18
N GLY A 257 -13.66 -3.70 -40.99
CA GLY A 257 -13.00 -4.53 -42.00
C GLY A 257 -12.25 -3.74 -43.07
N LEU A 258 -12.81 -2.57 -43.52
CA LEU A 258 -12.12 -1.68 -44.44
C LEU A 258 -10.88 -1.02 -43.81
N SER A 259 -11.03 -0.55 -42.55
CA SER A 259 -9.93 0.06 -41.83
C SER A 259 -8.81 -0.93 -41.55
N LEU A 260 -9.14 -2.16 -41.12
CA LEU A 260 -8.14 -3.21 -40.91
C LEU A 260 -7.35 -3.50 -42.20
N ARG A 261 -8.04 -3.63 -43.35
CA ARG A 261 -7.39 -3.86 -44.63
C ARG A 261 -6.48 -2.69 -45.04
N ASN A 262 -6.88 -1.48 -44.72
CA ASN A 262 -6.10 -0.29 -45.00
C ASN A 262 -4.82 -0.24 -44.16
N LEU A 263 -4.92 -0.56 -42.85
CA LEU A 263 -3.74 -0.64 -41.96
C LEU A 263 -2.73 -1.68 -42.42
N PHE A 264 -3.17 -2.81 -42.96
CA PHE A 264 -2.28 -3.84 -43.51
C PHE A 264 -1.58 -3.41 -44.84
N THR A 265 -2.03 -2.37 -45.51
CA THR A 265 -1.33 -1.85 -46.72
C THR A 265 -0.06 -1.07 -46.39
N LYS A 266 -0.02 -0.42 -45.21
CA LYS A 266 1.11 0.36 -44.70
C LYS A 266 1.65 -0.22 -43.37
N LYS A 267 2.06 -1.50 -43.40
CA LYS A 267 2.47 -2.28 -42.22
C LYS A 267 3.50 -1.55 -41.34
N GLY A 268 4.55 -1.00 -41.93
CA GLY A 268 5.62 -0.32 -41.18
C GLY A 268 5.10 0.87 -40.36
N ARG A 269 4.22 1.70 -40.94
CA ARG A 269 3.59 2.80 -40.18
C ARG A 269 2.71 2.30 -39.06
N THR A 270 1.86 1.31 -39.34
CA THR A 270 0.94 0.74 -38.32
C THR A 270 1.71 0.18 -37.14
N VAL A 271 2.78 -0.57 -37.38
CA VAL A 271 3.65 -1.11 -36.34
C VAL A 271 4.29 0.03 -35.53
N LEU A 272 4.86 1.04 -36.23
CA LEU A 272 5.51 2.16 -35.54
C LEU A 272 4.53 2.98 -34.71
N THR A 273 3.31 3.21 -35.23
CA THR A 273 2.26 3.93 -34.48
C THR A 273 1.78 3.14 -33.29
N SER A 274 1.60 1.81 -33.44
CA SER A 274 1.21 0.94 -32.32
C SER A 274 2.31 0.83 -31.27
N PHE A 275 3.58 0.81 -31.68
CA PHE A 275 4.71 0.81 -30.76
C PHE A 275 4.80 2.15 -30.00
N ALA A 276 4.71 3.29 -30.71
CA ALA A 276 4.69 4.60 -30.06
C ALA A 276 3.52 4.75 -29.08
N GLY A 277 2.34 4.19 -29.42
CA GLY A 277 1.19 4.17 -28.53
C GLY A 277 1.35 3.21 -27.35
N SER A 278 2.15 2.15 -27.47
CA SER A 278 2.37 1.18 -26.37
C SER A 278 3.31 1.69 -25.29
N ILE A 279 4.18 2.67 -25.57
CA ILE A 279 5.18 3.17 -24.61
C ILE A 279 4.52 3.67 -23.32
N GLY A 280 3.47 4.47 -23.41
CA GLY A 280 2.73 4.93 -22.23
C GLY A 280 2.03 3.80 -21.47
N ILE A 281 1.52 2.81 -22.18
CA ILE A 281 0.88 1.63 -21.57
C ILE A 281 1.92 0.74 -20.88
N ILE A 282 3.09 0.55 -21.50
CA ILE A 282 4.21 -0.19 -20.89
C ILE A 282 4.62 0.47 -19.59
N GLY A 283 4.76 1.80 -19.56
CA GLY A 283 5.15 2.53 -18.35
C GLY A 283 4.17 2.32 -17.19
N ILE A 284 2.87 2.51 -17.43
CA ILE A 284 1.85 2.27 -16.38
C ILE A 284 1.81 0.81 -15.97
N ALA A 285 1.78 -0.10 -16.93
CA ALA A 285 1.69 -1.52 -16.65
C ALA A 285 2.88 -2.02 -15.84
N LEU A 286 4.08 -1.48 -16.12
CA LEU A 286 5.30 -1.85 -15.41
C LEU A 286 5.31 -1.31 -13.98
N ILE A 287 4.98 -0.02 -13.80
CA ILE A 287 4.89 0.59 -12.47
C ILE A 287 3.84 -0.13 -11.64
N TYR A 288 2.67 -0.39 -12.22
CA TYR A 288 1.62 -1.12 -11.52
C TYR A 288 2.07 -2.55 -11.16
N ALA A 289 2.76 -3.26 -12.07
CA ALA A 289 3.25 -4.61 -11.82
C ALA A 289 4.27 -4.66 -10.68
N VAL A 290 5.21 -3.69 -10.62
CA VAL A 290 6.19 -3.58 -9.53
C VAL A 290 5.51 -3.18 -8.22
N SER A 291 4.64 -2.16 -8.25
CA SER A 291 3.89 -1.73 -7.07
C SER A 291 2.99 -2.83 -6.51
N GLN A 292 2.27 -3.55 -7.38
CA GLN A 292 1.44 -4.68 -6.96
C GLN A 292 2.29 -5.81 -6.37
N GLY A 293 3.45 -6.10 -6.97
CA GLY A 293 4.38 -7.08 -6.42
C GLY A 293 4.91 -6.69 -5.06
N ALA A 294 5.29 -5.42 -4.88
CA ALA A 294 5.72 -4.89 -3.58
C ALA A 294 4.57 -4.94 -2.54
N THR A 295 3.36 -4.54 -2.92
CA THR A 295 2.19 -4.60 -2.03
C THR A 295 1.86 -6.04 -1.65
N THR A 296 1.90 -6.98 -2.60
CA THR A 296 1.67 -8.41 -2.29
C THR A 296 2.75 -8.93 -1.33
N PHE A 297 4.03 -8.66 -1.62
CA PHE A 297 5.12 -9.04 -0.73
C PHE A 297 4.96 -8.45 0.68
N ILE A 298 4.57 -7.18 0.80
CA ILE A 298 4.32 -6.56 2.10
C ILE A 298 3.14 -7.22 2.80
N ASN A 299 2.06 -7.53 2.09
CA ASN A 299 0.93 -8.24 2.68
C ASN A 299 1.32 -9.64 3.16
N ASP A 300 2.15 -10.36 2.39
CA ASP A 300 2.67 -11.66 2.79
C ASP A 300 3.57 -11.53 4.04
N VAL A 301 4.48 -10.54 4.07
CA VAL A 301 5.29 -10.22 5.25
C VAL A 301 4.42 -9.79 6.44
N GLN A 302 3.36 -9.01 6.19
CA GLN A 302 2.40 -8.64 7.24
C GLN A 302 1.68 -9.85 7.80
N GLU A 303 1.21 -10.76 6.95
CA GLU A 303 0.51 -11.98 7.39
C GLU A 303 1.43 -12.87 8.23
N ASP A 304 2.65 -13.11 7.76
CA ASP A 304 3.66 -13.87 8.50
C ASP A 304 4.08 -13.15 9.80
N THR A 305 4.22 -11.81 9.75
CA THR A 305 4.55 -11.01 10.93
C THR A 305 3.43 -11.05 11.96
N LEU A 306 2.16 -10.94 11.55
CA LEU A 306 1.01 -11.01 12.46
C LEU A 306 0.86 -12.36 13.14
N THR A 307 1.24 -13.45 12.47
CA THR A 307 1.26 -14.78 13.09
C THR A 307 2.36 -14.92 14.15
N SER A 308 3.43 -14.13 14.01
CA SER A 308 4.59 -14.14 14.93
C SER A 308 4.52 -13.06 16.02
N TYR A 309 3.86 -11.93 15.73
CA TYR A 309 3.71 -10.79 16.65
C TYR A 309 2.24 -10.60 17.02
N PRO A 310 1.86 -10.98 18.25
CA PRO A 310 0.48 -10.86 18.71
C PRO A 310 0.07 -9.41 18.98
N LEU A 311 -1.23 -9.17 19.05
CA LEU A 311 -1.76 -8.03 19.78
C LEU A 311 -1.50 -8.26 21.26
N THR A 312 -0.59 -7.50 21.85
CA THR A 312 -0.19 -7.62 23.25
C THR A 312 -0.95 -6.63 24.11
N ILE A 313 -1.59 -7.12 25.14
CA ILE A 313 -2.31 -6.34 26.14
C ILE A 313 -1.63 -6.57 27.48
N GLU A 314 -0.99 -5.55 28.00
CA GLU A 314 -0.25 -5.60 29.27
C GLU A 314 -1.16 -5.16 30.43
N ALA A 315 -0.87 -5.62 31.66
CA ALA A 315 -1.61 -5.21 32.86
C ALA A 315 -1.52 -3.70 33.12
N SER A 316 -0.40 -3.10 32.75
CA SER A 316 -0.18 -1.65 32.80
C SER A 316 0.25 -1.18 31.43
N THR A 317 -0.46 -0.24 30.83
CA THR A 317 -0.19 0.27 29.48
C THR A 317 -0.10 1.79 29.51
N VAL A 318 0.85 2.32 28.73
CA VAL A 318 0.99 3.74 28.43
C VAL A 318 0.60 3.96 26.98
N ASP A 319 -0.16 5.00 26.70
CA ASP A 319 -0.55 5.36 25.33
C ASP A 319 0.65 5.92 24.53
N ILE A 320 1.43 4.97 23.97
CA ILE A 320 2.56 5.30 23.08
C ILE A 320 2.09 5.99 21.79
N GLY A 321 0.85 5.74 21.38
CA GLY A 321 0.25 6.37 20.19
C GLY A 321 0.18 7.88 20.36
N THR A 322 -0.36 8.36 21.45
CA THR A 322 -0.43 9.80 21.78
C THR A 322 0.97 10.40 21.96
N LEU A 323 1.91 9.64 22.50
CA LEU A 323 3.30 10.07 22.66
C LEU A 323 3.99 10.21 21.30
N MET A 324 3.81 9.24 20.41
CA MET A 324 4.38 9.25 19.05
C MET A 324 3.71 10.29 18.16
N GLU A 325 2.40 10.52 18.30
CA GLU A 325 1.69 11.63 17.64
C GLU A 325 2.22 12.99 18.12
N THR A 326 2.50 13.12 19.42
CA THR A 326 3.10 14.33 19.97
C THR A 326 4.52 14.54 19.43
N PHE A 327 5.35 13.50 19.37
CA PHE A 327 6.66 13.54 18.74
C PHE A 327 6.61 13.81 17.23
N MET A 328 5.70 13.17 16.50
CA MET A 328 5.49 13.43 15.06
C MET A 328 4.77 14.77 14.82
N GLY A 329 3.90 15.20 15.72
CA GLY A 329 3.23 16.50 15.72
C GLY A 329 4.20 17.66 15.95
N ILE A 330 5.31 17.45 16.68
CA ILE A 330 6.44 18.39 16.76
C ILE A 330 7.02 18.68 15.36
N GLY A 331 7.04 17.69 14.48
CA GLY A 331 7.43 17.83 13.07
C GLY A 331 6.37 18.49 12.17
N LYS A 332 5.09 18.30 12.46
CA LYS A 332 3.98 18.81 11.64
C LYS A 332 3.41 20.15 12.09
N GLY A 333 3.89 20.73 13.19
CA GLY A 333 3.41 22.01 13.74
C GLY A 333 1.90 22.18 13.63
N ASN A 334 1.20 22.26 14.73
CA ASN A 334 -0.11 22.91 14.73
C ASN A 334 0.13 24.32 14.17
N GLY A 335 -0.07 24.49 12.86
CA GLY A 335 0.28 25.69 12.15
C GLY A 335 -0.53 26.85 12.68
N THR A 336 -0.01 27.54 13.66
CA THR A 336 -0.33 28.94 13.81
C THR A 336 0.16 29.60 12.53
N SER A 337 -0.80 29.89 11.63
CA SER A 337 -0.54 30.64 10.42
C SER A 337 -0.08 32.05 10.81
N HIS A 338 1.23 32.18 10.88
CA HIS A 338 1.86 33.51 11.07
C HIS A 338 2.62 33.89 9.80
N GLU A 339 2.85 35.17 9.60
CA GLU A 339 3.70 35.70 8.52
C GLU A 339 5.13 35.19 8.72
N LYS A 340 5.84 34.85 7.64
CA LYS A 340 7.22 34.32 7.68
C LYS A 340 8.25 35.45 7.61
N ASP A 341 8.04 36.52 8.39
CA ASP A 341 8.82 37.76 8.39
C ASP A 341 9.80 37.87 9.54
N ALA A 342 9.73 36.96 10.53
CA ALA A 342 10.57 36.94 11.73
C ALA A 342 10.83 35.50 12.21
N VAL A 343 11.68 35.38 13.25
CA VAL A 343 11.89 34.09 13.94
C VAL A 343 10.88 34.01 15.08
N TYR A 344 10.08 32.95 15.08
CA TYR A 344 9.07 32.67 16.09
C TYR A 344 9.51 31.49 16.97
N SER A 345 9.26 31.61 18.27
CA SER A 345 9.56 30.54 19.22
C SER A 345 8.49 29.44 19.14
N LYS A 346 8.90 28.19 19.23
CA LYS A 346 8.02 27.02 19.34
C LYS A 346 8.31 26.34 20.69
N SER A 347 7.29 26.12 21.49
CA SER A 347 7.42 25.55 22.86
C SER A 347 7.54 24.03 22.86
N VAL A 348 8.45 23.47 22.04
CA VAL A 348 8.63 22.02 21.88
C VAL A 348 8.97 21.33 23.19
N LEU A 349 9.84 21.94 24.01
CA LEU A 349 10.25 21.37 25.29
C LEU A 349 9.07 21.30 26.28
N PHE A 350 8.24 22.33 26.31
CA PHE A 350 7.06 22.35 27.17
C PHE A 350 6.03 21.30 26.74
N GLU A 351 5.76 21.19 25.45
CA GLU A 351 4.85 20.16 24.91
C GLU A 351 5.37 18.75 25.18
N MET A 352 6.68 18.53 25.06
CA MET A 352 7.32 17.26 25.37
C MET A 352 7.25 16.91 26.86
N LEU A 353 7.60 17.88 27.75
CA LEU A 353 7.50 17.66 29.20
C LEU A 353 6.05 17.49 29.66
N ASN A 354 5.12 18.20 29.05
CA ASN A 354 3.70 18.04 29.34
C ASN A 354 3.16 16.69 28.87
N ALA A 355 3.59 16.21 27.71
CA ALA A 355 3.29 14.88 27.23
C ALA A 355 3.86 13.79 28.16
N MET A 356 5.10 13.95 28.62
CA MET A 356 5.72 13.05 29.59
C MET A 356 5.03 13.10 30.97
N ASN A 357 4.59 14.25 31.44
CA ASN A 357 3.85 14.37 32.69
C ASN A 357 2.39 13.92 32.61
N SER A 358 1.82 13.85 31.40
CA SER A 358 0.47 13.36 31.16
C SER A 358 0.41 11.85 30.89
N LEU A 359 1.55 11.17 30.97
CA LEU A 359 1.61 9.69 30.87
C LEU A 359 0.98 9.09 32.14
N GLU A 360 -0.32 9.03 32.17
CA GLU A 360 -1.03 8.21 33.15
C GLU A 360 -0.94 6.76 32.71
N SER A 361 -0.29 5.92 33.53
CA SER A 361 -0.32 4.47 33.37
C SER A 361 -1.76 4.00 33.58
N THR A 362 -2.37 3.48 32.54
CA THR A 362 -3.70 2.87 32.64
C THR A 362 -3.56 1.40 33.04
N GLN A 363 -4.27 1.02 34.10
CA GLN A 363 -4.31 -0.37 34.56
C GLN A 363 -5.43 -1.11 33.82
N ASN A 364 -5.06 -2.15 33.08
CA ASN A 364 -6.00 -3.04 32.40
C ASN A 364 -6.53 -4.13 33.36
N ASP A 365 -7.85 -4.32 33.44
CA ASP A 365 -8.46 -5.46 34.17
C ASP A 365 -8.34 -6.75 33.34
N LEU A 366 -7.13 -7.31 33.30
CA LEU A 366 -6.85 -8.51 32.51
C LEU A 366 -7.58 -9.77 33.04
N ASN A 367 -7.98 -9.77 34.28
CA ASN A 367 -8.79 -10.87 34.84
C ASN A 367 -10.20 -10.91 34.22
N ALA A 368 -10.89 -9.76 34.21
CA ALA A 368 -12.22 -9.67 33.61
C ALA A 368 -12.14 -9.93 32.11
N PHE A 369 -11.13 -9.39 31.47
CA PHE A 369 -10.91 -9.55 30.02
C PHE A 369 -10.59 -11.00 29.63
N LYS A 370 -9.72 -11.69 30.39
CA LYS A 370 -9.43 -13.12 30.21
C LYS A 370 -10.70 -13.96 30.25
N ARG A 371 -11.55 -13.73 31.26
CA ARG A 371 -12.83 -14.46 31.38
C ARG A 371 -13.73 -14.21 30.18
N GLN A 372 -13.75 -13.00 29.64
CA GLN A 372 -14.54 -12.68 28.45
C GLN A 372 -13.99 -13.38 27.22
N ILE A 373 -12.66 -13.38 27.02
CA ILE A 373 -12.01 -14.14 25.92
C ILE A 373 -12.38 -15.63 26.03
N GLU A 374 -12.21 -16.23 27.19
CA GLU A 374 -12.50 -17.65 27.40
C GLU A 374 -13.99 -18.01 27.21
N ALA A 375 -14.91 -17.09 27.54
CA ALA A 375 -16.32 -17.24 27.27
C ALA A 375 -16.64 -17.20 25.77
N GLU A 376 -16.05 -16.23 25.06
CA GLU A 376 -16.24 -16.10 23.61
C GLU A 376 -15.59 -17.24 22.81
N LEU A 377 -14.46 -17.76 23.26
CA LEU A 377 -13.83 -18.93 22.64
C LEU A 377 -14.68 -20.20 22.77
N LYS A 378 -15.50 -20.30 23.80
CA LYS A 378 -16.45 -21.41 24.01
C LYS A 378 -17.78 -21.21 23.29
N ASN A 379 -18.05 -20.04 22.76
CA ASN A 379 -19.27 -19.68 22.04
C ASN A 379 -19.15 -20.01 20.53
N PRO A 380 -19.86 -21.03 20.00
CA PRO A 380 -19.75 -21.39 18.60
C PRO A 380 -20.25 -20.32 17.61
N ALA A 381 -21.03 -19.34 18.09
CA ALA A 381 -21.54 -18.23 17.28
C ALA A 381 -20.59 -17.03 17.27
N SER A 382 -19.52 -17.05 18.05
CA SER A 382 -18.54 -15.98 18.11
C SER A 382 -17.63 -15.99 16.88
N GLY A 383 -17.39 -14.82 16.31
CA GLY A 383 -16.38 -14.61 15.27
C GLY A 383 -14.93 -14.68 15.78
N LEU A 384 -14.73 -14.58 17.12
CA LEU A 384 -13.40 -14.49 17.72
C LEU A 384 -12.61 -15.81 17.61
N ALA A 385 -13.24 -16.94 17.85
CA ALA A 385 -12.56 -18.24 17.81
C ALA A 385 -11.91 -18.59 16.46
N PRO A 386 -12.57 -18.39 15.31
CA PRO A 386 -11.91 -18.55 14.00
C PRO A 386 -10.91 -17.44 13.67
N ALA A 387 -11.08 -16.23 14.23
CA ALA A 387 -10.20 -15.10 13.98
C ALA A 387 -8.83 -15.22 14.66
N LEU A 388 -8.75 -15.96 15.75
CA LEU A 388 -7.50 -16.19 16.49
C LEU A 388 -6.77 -17.43 16.00
N SER A 389 -5.45 -17.37 15.83
CA SER A 389 -4.55 -18.51 15.66
C SER A 389 -4.17 -19.13 17.01
N GLY A 390 -4.06 -18.29 18.05
CA GLY A 390 -3.74 -18.71 19.41
C GLY A 390 -3.99 -17.59 20.40
N VAL A 391 -4.06 -17.97 21.68
CA VAL A 391 -4.09 -17.05 22.83
C VAL A 391 -3.07 -17.53 23.82
N GLN A 392 -2.19 -16.61 24.24
CA GLN A 392 -1.19 -16.90 25.27
C GLN A 392 -1.36 -15.92 26.41
N TYR A 393 -1.38 -16.45 27.62
CA TYR A 393 -1.39 -15.69 28.87
C TYR A 393 -0.02 -15.83 29.50
N THR A 394 0.71 -14.75 29.68
CA THR A 394 1.96 -14.77 30.42
C THR A 394 1.74 -14.28 31.84
N TYR A 395 2.63 -14.69 32.72
CA TYR A 395 2.50 -14.39 34.14
C TYR A 395 3.83 -13.79 34.62
N ASP A 396 3.76 -12.91 35.61
CA ASP A 396 4.93 -12.34 36.26
C ASP A 396 5.53 -13.40 37.20
N MET A 397 6.38 -14.26 36.65
CA MET A 397 7.07 -15.33 37.36
C MET A 397 8.49 -15.50 36.88
N ASP A 398 9.40 -15.64 37.79
CA ASP A 398 10.78 -16.00 37.52
C ASP A 398 10.94 -17.50 37.36
N LEU A 399 11.26 -17.97 36.15
CA LEU A 399 11.59 -19.38 35.92
C LEU A 399 13.06 -19.62 36.30
N LEU A 400 13.32 -20.16 37.51
CA LEU A 400 14.67 -20.42 38.00
C LEU A 400 15.21 -21.72 37.43
N VAL A 401 15.95 -21.66 36.35
CA VAL A 401 16.56 -22.85 35.74
C VAL A 401 18.07 -22.84 35.93
N TYR A 402 18.60 -23.96 36.36
CA TYR A 402 20.00 -24.16 36.61
C TYR A 402 20.54 -25.34 35.80
N THR A 403 21.78 -25.25 35.39
CA THR A 403 22.54 -26.34 34.75
C THR A 403 23.94 -26.46 35.35
N LYS A 404 24.74 -27.43 34.89
CA LYS A 404 26.15 -27.53 35.22
C LYS A 404 26.99 -27.22 34.02
N ASP A 405 28.03 -26.41 34.23
CA ASP A 405 29.03 -26.16 33.20
C ASP A 405 29.97 -27.37 33.03
N ALA A 406 30.92 -27.23 32.08
CA ALA A 406 31.90 -28.28 31.77
C ALA A 406 32.77 -28.67 32.98
N ASP A 407 32.97 -27.80 33.96
CA ASP A 407 33.71 -28.04 35.21
C ASP A 407 32.82 -28.58 36.34
N GLY A 408 31.51 -28.74 36.08
CA GLY A 408 30.48 -29.23 37.02
C GLY A 408 30.00 -28.20 38.03
N GLN A 409 30.25 -26.91 37.78
CA GLN A 409 29.74 -25.83 38.60
C GLN A 409 28.26 -25.56 38.23
N ILE A 410 27.44 -25.22 39.24
CA ILE A 410 26.04 -24.89 39.03
C ILE A 410 25.97 -23.46 38.49
N VAL A 411 25.38 -23.31 37.31
CA VAL A 411 25.21 -22.04 36.60
C VAL A 411 23.69 -21.73 36.49
N TYR A 412 23.33 -20.51 36.78
CA TYR A 412 21.98 -20.01 36.50
C TYR A 412 21.79 -19.77 35.00
N SER A 413 20.85 -20.47 34.39
CA SER A 413 20.62 -20.43 32.95
C SER A 413 19.77 -19.18 32.57
N ASN A 414 20.37 -17.99 32.76
CA ASN A 414 19.79 -16.70 32.49
C ASN A 414 20.84 -15.75 31.95
N THR A 415 20.68 -15.35 30.67
CA THR A 415 21.65 -14.48 29.95
C THR A 415 21.70 -13.07 30.51
N GLU A 416 20.54 -12.53 30.94
CA GLU A 416 20.43 -11.20 31.50
C GLU A 416 21.18 -11.11 32.86
N GLN A 417 20.90 -12.03 33.77
CA GLN A 417 21.59 -12.09 35.07
C GLN A 417 23.10 -12.29 34.91
N LEU A 418 23.47 -13.15 33.98
CA LEU A 418 24.86 -13.40 33.67
C LEU A 418 25.59 -12.10 33.20
N LEU A 419 24.96 -11.34 32.35
CA LEU A 419 25.49 -10.06 31.87
C LEU A 419 25.59 -9.02 33.01
N MET A 420 24.58 -8.95 33.88
CA MET A 420 24.58 -8.07 35.07
C MET A 420 25.72 -8.42 36.02
N ASP A 421 25.91 -9.69 36.33
CA ASP A 421 26.99 -10.16 37.23
C ASP A 421 28.37 -9.81 36.67
N LEU A 422 28.53 -9.90 35.36
CA LEU A 422 29.76 -9.50 34.68
C LEU A 422 30.02 -8.00 34.75
N MET A 423 28.97 -7.21 34.50
CA MET A 423 29.06 -5.74 34.55
C MET A 423 29.38 -5.27 35.97
N LEU A 424 28.76 -5.83 36.99
CA LEU A 424 29.03 -5.53 38.37
C LEU A 424 30.49 -5.88 38.73
N LYS A 425 30.94 -7.05 38.30
CA LYS A 425 32.28 -7.55 38.64
C LYS A 425 33.42 -6.74 37.99
N HIS A 426 33.28 -6.40 36.70
CA HIS A 426 34.35 -5.76 35.92
C HIS A 426 34.32 -4.24 35.94
N TYR A 427 33.12 -3.63 36.05
CA TYR A 427 32.98 -2.18 36.04
C TYR A 427 32.54 -1.59 37.38
N GLY A 428 32.24 -2.42 38.37
CA GLY A 428 31.73 -1.97 39.66
C GLY A 428 30.36 -1.25 39.56
N ALA A 429 29.71 -1.36 38.39
CA ALA A 429 28.43 -0.74 38.14
C ALA A 429 27.30 -1.68 38.59
N ASP A 430 26.71 -1.35 39.70
CA ASP A 430 25.47 -2.02 40.10
C ASP A 430 24.31 -1.59 39.18
N MET A 431 24.01 -2.44 38.20
CA MET A 431 22.93 -2.23 37.24
C MET A 431 21.56 -2.65 37.79
N SER A 432 21.51 -3.16 39.05
CA SER A 432 20.23 -3.58 39.66
C SER A 432 19.28 -2.39 39.81
N ALA A 433 19.80 -1.22 40.23
CA ALA A 433 19.01 0.01 40.27
C ALA A 433 18.57 0.48 38.87
N MET A 434 19.38 0.23 37.85
CA MET A 434 19.00 0.50 36.46
C MET A 434 17.96 -0.50 35.93
N LYS A 435 18.03 -1.76 36.38
CA LYS A 435 17.02 -2.79 36.10
C LYS A 435 15.67 -2.43 36.74
N ASP A 436 15.68 -2.02 38.00
CA ASP A 436 14.47 -1.61 38.71
C ASP A 436 13.87 -0.36 38.06
N MET A 437 14.70 0.60 37.65
CA MET A 437 14.29 1.78 36.90
C MET A 437 13.88 1.45 35.44
N SER A 438 14.53 0.50 34.80
CA SER A 438 14.18 -0.03 33.48
C SER A 438 12.88 -0.83 33.52
N ASN A 439 12.69 -1.66 34.54
CA ASN A 439 11.45 -2.39 34.73
C ASN A 439 10.30 -1.42 35.07
N GLN A 440 10.55 -0.40 35.86
CA GLN A 440 9.59 0.64 36.17
C GLN A 440 9.32 1.56 34.94
N MET A 441 10.37 1.95 34.19
CA MET A 441 10.20 2.65 32.93
C MET A 441 9.65 1.77 31.80
N SER A 442 9.93 0.48 31.75
CA SER A 442 9.38 -0.42 30.75
C SER A 442 7.93 -0.77 31.04
N SER A 443 7.54 -0.90 32.32
CA SER A 443 6.13 -1.00 32.71
C SER A 443 5.39 0.32 32.48
N ASP A 444 6.03 1.47 32.76
CA ASP A 444 5.43 2.78 32.60
C ASP A 444 5.45 3.29 31.14
N MET A 445 6.37 2.80 30.28
CA MET A 445 6.49 3.19 28.87
C MET A 445 6.06 2.13 27.85
N GLY A 446 5.55 0.96 28.30
CA GLY A 446 5.17 -0.11 27.37
C GLY A 446 6.34 -0.67 26.52
N MET A 447 7.58 -0.52 27.01
CA MET A 447 8.80 -1.00 26.34
C MET A 447 9.19 -2.44 26.71
N SER A 448 8.25 -3.27 27.14
CA SER A 448 8.48 -4.67 27.49
C SER A 448 9.03 -5.51 26.29
N MET A 449 8.85 -4.99 25.09
CA MET A 449 9.41 -5.61 23.87
C MET A 449 10.95 -5.67 23.86
N MET A 450 11.62 -4.71 24.50
CA MET A 450 13.10 -4.68 24.53
C MET A 450 13.68 -5.65 25.56
N SER A 451 12.99 -5.86 26.68
CA SER A 451 13.43 -6.82 27.71
C SER A 451 13.21 -8.29 27.28
N ASN A 452 12.14 -8.56 26.53
CA ASN A 452 11.88 -9.88 25.98
C ASN A 452 12.85 -10.34 24.87
N GLN A 453 13.63 -9.43 24.29
CA GLN A 453 14.61 -9.80 23.24
C GLN A 453 15.85 -10.54 23.81
N MET A 454 16.10 -10.45 25.11
CA MET A 454 17.25 -11.12 25.77
C MET A 454 16.84 -12.38 26.57
N ALA A 455 15.54 -12.72 26.59
CA ALA A 455 15.06 -13.87 27.34
C ALA A 455 15.52 -15.18 26.68
N LEU A 456 16.38 -15.94 27.37
CA LEU A 456 16.86 -17.25 26.92
C LEU A 456 15.72 -18.29 26.85
N TRP A 457 14.80 -18.26 27.81
CA TRP A 457 13.68 -19.19 27.99
C TRP A 457 12.38 -18.57 27.51
N ASN A 458 11.75 -19.20 26.51
CA ASN A 458 10.47 -18.73 25.98
C ASN A 458 9.38 -19.79 26.10
N GLU A 459 8.21 -19.40 26.58
CA GLU A 459 7.04 -20.27 26.58
C GLU A 459 6.52 -20.41 25.13
N MET A 460 6.42 -21.67 24.69
CA MET A 460 5.87 -21.99 23.37
C MET A 460 4.34 -21.87 23.36
N LEU A 461 3.78 -21.30 22.30
CA LEU A 461 2.36 -21.20 22.10
C LEU A 461 1.73 -22.60 22.05
N SER A 462 0.69 -22.84 22.86
CA SER A 462 -0.12 -24.05 22.83
C SER A 462 -1.16 -24.02 21.72
N GLY A 463 -1.56 -25.19 21.22
CA GLY A 463 -2.61 -25.26 20.20
C GLY A 463 -4.00 -25.02 20.77
N LYS A 464 -4.89 -24.47 19.96
CA LYS A 464 -6.31 -24.24 20.31
C LYS A 464 -7.08 -25.52 20.62
N ASP A 465 -6.65 -26.62 20.04
CA ASP A 465 -7.20 -27.97 20.22
C ASP A 465 -6.75 -28.63 21.53
N GLY A 466 -5.98 -27.90 22.37
CA GLY A 466 -5.37 -28.41 23.58
C GLY A 466 -4.06 -29.16 23.36
N SER A 467 -3.52 -29.16 22.14
CA SER A 467 -2.17 -29.69 21.89
C SER A 467 -1.12 -28.83 22.58
N MET A 468 -0.03 -29.49 23.06
CA MET A 468 1.03 -28.79 23.79
C MET A 468 1.72 -27.71 22.93
N ILE A 469 1.85 -27.94 21.64
CA ILE A 469 2.57 -27.08 20.71
C ILE A 469 1.60 -26.68 19.58
N SER A 470 1.50 -25.38 19.34
CA SER A 470 0.71 -24.82 18.25
C SER A 470 1.17 -25.31 16.87
N PRO A 471 0.25 -25.60 15.94
CA PRO A 471 0.60 -25.87 14.55
C PRO A 471 1.45 -24.76 13.92
N LEU A 472 1.25 -23.49 14.30
CA LEU A 472 2.03 -22.35 13.81
C LEU A 472 3.54 -22.50 14.08
N LEU A 473 3.91 -22.95 15.29
CA LEU A 473 5.32 -23.19 15.60
C LEU A 473 5.89 -24.30 14.74
N LYS A 474 5.10 -25.32 14.45
CA LYS A 474 5.52 -26.45 13.60
C LYS A 474 5.67 -26.06 12.12
N GLU A 475 5.02 -25.00 11.69
CA GLU A 475 5.17 -24.41 10.34
C GLU A 475 6.39 -23.50 10.24
N GLN A 476 6.76 -22.84 11.35
CA GLN A 476 7.88 -21.90 11.38
C GLN A 476 9.25 -22.55 11.65
N TYR A 477 9.25 -23.74 12.24
CA TYR A 477 10.50 -24.43 12.63
C TYR A 477 10.54 -25.87 12.15
N ASP A 478 11.69 -26.27 11.65
CA ASP A 478 12.01 -27.64 11.31
C ASP A 478 12.70 -28.34 12.49
N VAL A 479 12.35 -29.60 12.75
CA VAL A 479 13.02 -30.45 13.76
C VAL A 479 14.33 -30.95 13.15
N VAL A 480 15.45 -30.47 13.68
CA VAL A 480 16.81 -30.89 13.26
C VAL A 480 17.21 -32.20 13.92
N TYR A 481 16.82 -32.38 15.21
CA TYR A 481 17.12 -33.59 15.97
C TYR A 481 16.03 -33.82 17.03
N GLY A 482 15.71 -35.09 17.34
CA GLY A 482 14.69 -35.44 18.34
C GLY A 482 13.27 -35.22 17.87
N ASP A 483 12.40 -34.71 18.74
CA ASP A 483 10.98 -34.44 18.47
C ASP A 483 10.49 -33.23 19.27
N TRP A 484 9.27 -32.78 19.00
CA TRP A 484 8.60 -31.76 19.80
C TRP A 484 8.25 -32.28 21.21
N PRO A 485 8.25 -31.42 22.25
CA PRO A 485 7.88 -31.79 23.62
C PRO A 485 6.47 -32.39 23.69
N ASN A 486 6.35 -33.46 24.47
CA ASN A 486 5.10 -34.16 24.75
C ASN A 486 4.76 -34.18 26.24
N SER A 487 5.63 -33.62 27.09
CA SER A 487 5.49 -33.54 28.54
C SER A 487 5.90 -32.17 29.08
N TYR A 488 5.45 -31.80 30.27
CA TYR A 488 5.79 -30.54 30.93
C TYR A 488 7.30 -30.43 31.24
N ASP A 489 7.97 -31.55 31.42
CA ASP A 489 9.41 -31.65 31.76
C ASP A 489 10.33 -31.72 30.51
N GLU A 490 9.77 -31.50 29.33
CA GLU A 490 10.48 -31.51 28.06
C GLU A 490 10.57 -30.12 27.44
N ILE A 491 11.76 -29.82 26.88
CA ILE A 491 12.08 -28.55 26.24
C ILE A 491 12.70 -28.76 24.85
N VAL A 492 12.74 -27.71 24.04
CA VAL A 492 13.49 -27.70 22.78
C VAL A 492 14.58 -26.66 22.81
N LEU A 493 15.72 -26.96 22.17
CA LEU A 493 16.72 -25.97 21.85
C LEU A 493 16.42 -25.37 20.48
N VAL A 494 16.49 -24.05 20.39
CA VAL A 494 16.23 -23.27 19.16
C VAL A 494 17.56 -22.73 18.64
N LEU A 495 17.93 -23.13 17.43
CA LEU A 495 19.10 -22.66 16.73
C LEU A 495 18.72 -21.51 15.78
N ASP A 496 19.73 -20.77 15.33
CA ASP A 496 19.55 -19.82 14.22
C ASP A 496 19.51 -20.53 12.85
N GLU A 497 19.37 -19.75 11.78
CA GLU A 497 19.33 -20.25 10.39
C GLU A 497 20.63 -20.97 9.98
N ASN A 498 21.77 -20.69 10.63
CA ASN A 498 23.07 -21.31 10.38
C ASN A 498 23.36 -22.49 11.32
N HIS A 499 22.41 -22.84 12.17
CA HIS A 499 22.55 -23.81 13.25
C HIS A 499 23.59 -23.39 14.30
N GLU A 500 23.64 -22.10 14.61
CA GLU A 500 24.57 -21.51 15.56
C GLU A 500 23.85 -21.01 16.83
N LEU A 501 24.59 -20.84 17.91
CA LEU A 501 24.16 -20.20 19.16
C LEU A 501 25.16 -19.11 19.50
N ASP A 502 24.68 -17.99 20.02
CA ASP A 502 25.57 -16.92 20.50
C ASP A 502 26.35 -17.30 21.75
N ASP A 503 27.44 -16.59 22.03
CA ASP A 503 28.34 -16.90 23.15
C ASP A 503 27.63 -16.79 24.51
N LEU A 504 26.79 -15.79 24.75
CA LEU A 504 26.05 -15.62 26.00
C LEU A 504 25.12 -16.81 26.24
N THR A 505 24.41 -17.22 25.21
CA THR A 505 23.58 -18.43 25.23
C THR A 505 24.43 -19.66 25.58
N MET A 506 25.59 -19.86 24.97
CA MET A 506 26.46 -21.00 25.26
C MET A 506 26.94 -21.02 26.72
N PHE A 507 27.22 -19.86 27.31
CA PHE A 507 27.55 -19.77 28.73
C PHE A 507 26.36 -20.09 29.61
N ALA A 508 25.19 -19.55 29.32
CA ALA A 508 23.96 -19.79 30.08
C ALA A 508 23.48 -21.25 30.00
N LEU A 509 23.83 -21.94 28.91
CA LEU A 509 23.58 -23.38 28.76
C LEU A 509 24.64 -24.24 29.47
N GLY A 510 25.74 -23.67 29.99
CA GLY A 510 26.83 -24.42 30.60
C GLY A 510 27.78 -25.12 29.60
N LEU A 511 27.69 -24.78 28.30
CA LEU A 511 28.57 -25.31 27.26
C LEU A 511 29.99 -24.73 27.32
N ARG A 512 30.10 -23.55 27.94
CA ARG A 512 31.39 -22.89 28.24
C ARG A 512 31.48 -22.58 29.71
N THR A 513 32.71 -22.47 30.24
CA THR A 513 32.93 -22.21 31.66
C THR A 513 32.92 -20.73 32.00
N GLN A 514 32.66 -20.39 33.25
CA GLN A 514 32.72 -19.01 33.72
C GLN A 514 34.12 -18.38 33.53
N GLU A 515 35.21 -19.17 33.67
CA GLU A 515 36.57 -18.69 33.45
C GLU A 515 36.82 -18.27 32.01
N GLU A 516 36.32 -19.03 31.04
CA GLU A 516 36.37 -18.67 29.60
C GLU A 516 35.67 -17.36 29.30
N MET A 517 34.49 -17.15 29.92
CA MET A 517 33.74 -15.92 29.77
C MET A 517 34.48 -14.69 30.33
N GLU A 518 35.08 -14.85 31.53
CA GLU A 518 35.91 -13.82 32.15
C GLU A 518 37.12 -13.45 31.27
N GLN A 519 37.74 -14.45 30.62
CA GLN A 519 38.85 -14.22 29.67
C GLN A 519 38.38 -13.41 28.44
N VAL A 520 37.22 -13.73 27.86
CA VAL A 520 36.64 -12.98 26.73
C VAL A 520 36.40 -11.53 27.14
N PHE A 521 35.83 -11.33 28.32
CA PHE A 521 35.51 -9.99 28.83
C PHE A 521 36.78 -9.16 29.11
N THR A 522 37.78 -9.75 29.74
CA THR A 522 39.05 -9.11 30.02
C THR A 522 39.79 -8.76 28.73
N ALA A 523 39.81 -9.67 27.77
CA ALA A 523 40.45 -9.42 26.48
C ALA A 523 39.76 -8.29 25.70
N ALA A 524 38.44 -8.23 25.75
CA ALA A 524 37.68 -7.14 25.15
C ALA A 524 37.98 -5.78 25.81
N GLN A 525 38.16 -5.76 27.16
CA GLN A 525 38.52 -4.56 27.91
C GLN A 525 39.95 -4.08 27.56
N ASP A 526 40.87 -5.02 27.36
CA ASP A 526 42.25 -4.74 26.99
C ASP A 526 42.43 -4.45 25.48
N GLY A 527 41.39 -4.49 24.69
CA GLY A 527 41.42 -4.29 23.24
C GLY A 527 42.14 -5.40 22.48
N GLN A 528 42.25 -6.58 23.07
CA GLN A 528 42.89 -7.76 22.47
C GLN A 528 41.85 -8.53 21.63
N GLN A 529 42.28 -9.07 20.50
CA GLN A 529 41.44 -10.00 19.73
C GLN A 529 41.38 -11.34 20.45
N VAL A 530 40.21 -11.79 20.79
CA VAL A 530 39.96 -13.14 21.29
C VAL A 530 39.97 -14.09 20.11
N ASP A 531 40.67 -15.18 20.22
CA ASP A 531 40.60 -16.27 19.24
C ASP A 531 39.27 -16.99 19.43
N THR A 532 38.31 -16.65 18.55
CA THR A 532 36.99 -17.25 18.52
C THR A 532 37.04 -18.53 17.70
N ASP A 533 37.70 -19.57 18.23
CA ASP A 533 37.64 -20.90 17.61
C ASP A 533 36.18 -21.36 17.55
N LEU A 534 35.69 -21.68 16.35
CA LEU A 534 34.39 -22.29 16.10
C LEU A 534 34.36 -23.66 16.79
N ARG A 535 33.80 -23.72 17.99
CA ARG A 535 33.59 -24.98 18.71
C ARG A 535 32.39 -25.68 18.14
N ARG A 536 32.41 -27.00 18.17
CA ARG A 536 31.35 -27.84 17.66
C ARG A 536 30.90 -28.84 18.71
N TRP A 537 29.60 -28.87 18.95
CA TRP A 537 28.93 -29.91 19.74
C TRP A 537 28.05 -30.77 18.84
N SER A 538 27.92 -32.04 19.08
CA SER A 538 26.98 -32.90 18.38
C SER A 538 25.58 -32.67 18.92
N TYR A 539 24.57 -32.84 18.08
CA TYR A 539 23.16 -32.77 18.52
C TYR A 539 22.86 -33.79 19.65
N GLU A 540 23.52 -34.93 19.59
CA GLU A 540 23.40 -35.99 20.63
C GLU A 540 23.96 -35.53 21.99
N ASP A 541 25.03 -34.74 22.00
CA ASP A 541 25.61 -34.22 23.25
C ASP A 541 24.70 -33.12 23.83
N ILE A 542 24.17 -32.26 22.98
CA ILE A 542 23.17 -31.24 23.38
C ILE A 542 21.89 -31.89 23.94
N ALA A 543 21.39 -32.93 23.31
CA ALA A 543 20.19 -33.62 23.75
C ALA A 543 20.37 -34.35 25.10
N LYS A 544 21.61 -34.59 25.53
CA LYS A 544 21.92 -35.18 26.84
C LYS A 544 22.06 -34.17 27.96
N MET A 545 21.97 -32.87 27.66
CA MET A 545 22.05 -31.82 28.69
C MET A 545 20.90 -31.95 29.67
N GLU A 546 21.18 -31.73 30.95
CA GLU A 546 20.19 -31.73 32.02
C GLU A 546 20.03 -30.30 32.58
N PHE A 547 18.84 -29.82 32.61
CA PHE A 547 18.47 -28.59 33.30
C PHE A 547 17.59 -28.91 34.52
N ARG A 548 17.63 -28.01 35.49
CA ARG A 548 16.92 -28.15 36.74
C ARG A 548 16.07 -26.90 37.02
N VAL A 549 14.78 -27.10 37.17
CA VAL A 549 13.87 -26.03 37.59
C VAL A 549 13.76 -26.07 39.13
N VAL A 550 14.18 -24.99 39.74
CA VAL A 550 14.00 -24.74 41.16
C VAL A 550 12.74 -23.89 41.36
N LEU A 551 11.82 -24.31 42.21
CA LEU A 551 10.66 -23.45 42.52
C LEU A 551 11.14 -22.27 43.37
N ASN A 552 10.63 -21.07 43.11
CA ASN A 552 10.97 -19.89 43.91
C ASN A 552 10.71 -20.10 45.40
N SER A 553 9.64 -20.76 45.72
CA SER A 553 9.27 -21.14 47.10
C SER A 553 10.26 -22.07 47.77
N ASP A 554 10.87 -23.00 47.03
CA ASP A 554 11.84 -23.95 47.56
C ASP A 554 13.19 -23.30 47.92
N CYS A 555 13.44 -22.11 47.34
CA CYS A 555 14.61 -21.29 47.67
C CYS A 555 14.63 -20.85 49.13
N TYR A 556 13.51 -20.92 49.86
CA TYR A 556 13.37 -20.42 51.20
C TYR A 556 13.08 -21.56 52.21
N SER A 557 13.93 -21.68 53.23
CA SER A 557 13.79 -22.67 54.29
C SER A 557 13.59 -21.99 55.65
N TYR A 558 12.66 -22.51 56.47
CA TYR A 558 12.42 -21.96 57.81
C TYR A 558 13.62 -22.15 58.72
N ASP A 559 14.14 -21.05 59.26
CA ASP A 559 15.15 -21.03 60.30
C ASP A 559 14.52 -20.85 61.67
N ALA A 560 14.45 -21.92 62.40
CA ALA A 560 13.84 -21.90 63.71
C ALA A 560 14.60 -21.05 64.76
N ALA A 561 15.88 -20.71 64.52
CA ALA A 561 16.65 -19.85 65.40
C ALA A 561 16.33 -18.37 65.21
N LEU A 562 16.06 -17.97 63.98
CA LEU A 562 15.68 -16.59 63.61
C LEU A 562 14.18 -16.37 63.58
N GLY A 563 13.37 -17.44 63.43
CA GLY A 563 11.93 -17.38 63.25
C GLY A 563 11.53 -16.79 61.89
N THR A 564 12.40 -16.83 60.90
CA THR A 564 12.22 -16.30 59.54
C THR A 564 12.61 -17.34 58.49
N PHE A 565 12.28 -17.11 57.26
CA PHE A 565 12.73 -17.94 56.13
C PHE A 565 14.06 -17.44 55.58
N ALA A 566 15.07 -18.31 55.53
CA ALA A 566 16.36 -18.00 54.97
C ALA A 566 16.46 -18.41 53.47
N ASP A 567 17.07 -17.57 52.65
CA ASP A 567 17.30 -17.84 51.22
C ASP A 567 18.52 -18.80 51.08
N LEU A 568 18.26 -20.03 50.65
CA LEU A 568 19.26 -21.06 50.44
C LEU A 568 20.26 -20.74 49.30
N ARG A 569 19.88 -19.88 48.38
CA ARG A 569 20.74 -19.46 47.22
C ARG A 569 21.97 -18.68 47.67
N GLN A 570 21.98 -18.14 48.87
CA GLN A 570 23.09 -17.37 49.44
C GLN A 570 24.29 -18.22 49.83
N THR A 571 24.17 -19.57 49.85
CA THR A 571 25.23 -20.49 50.23
C THR A 571 25.48 -21.54 49.15
N LYS A 572 26.71 -21.98 49.01
CA LYS A 572 27.10 -23.05 48.06
C LYS A 572 26.41 -24.37 48.37
N GLU A 573 26.29 -24.71 49.67
CA GLU A 573 25.63 -25.90 50.14
C GLU A 573 24.10 -25.86 49.89
N GLY A 574 23.49 -24.69 50.10
CA GLY A 574 22.11 -24.48 49.79
C GLY A 574 21.80 -24.58 48.28
N MET A 575 22.60 -23.95 47.45
CA MET A 575 22.50 -24.08 45.99
C MET A 575 22.65 -25.53 45.52
N ARG A 576 23.57 -26.27 46.11
CA ARG A 576 23.71 -27.68 45.76
C ARG A 576 22.53 -28.50 46.16
N TYR A 577 21.98 -28.23 47.35
CA TYR A 577 20.76 -28.88 47.83
C TYR A 577 19.58 -28.60 46.92
N LEU A 578 19.37 -27.33 46.53
CA LEU A 578 18.32 -26.92 45.61
C LEU A 578 18.47 -27.63 44.24
N TYR A 579 19.67 -27.61 43.67
CA TYR A 579 19.95 -28.27 42.40
C TYR A 579 19.69 -29.78 42.43
N ASP A 580 20.15 -30.47 43.46
CA ASP A 580 20.08 -31.93 43.54
C ASP A 580 18.61 -32.40 43.76
N ASN A 581 17.77 -31.56 44.36
CA ASN A 581 16.32 -31.85 44.62
C ASN A 581 15.37 -31.26 43.59
N ALA A 582 15.83 -30.38 42.71
CA ALA A 582 15.00 -29.69 41.73
C ALA A 582 14.49 -30.62 40.62
N MET A 583 13.39 -30.22 40.02
CA MET A 583 12.78 -30.93 38.91
C MET A 583 13.74 -30.95 37.68
N LYS A 584 13.82 -32.10 37.04
CA LYS A 584 14.67 -32.28 35.86
C LYS A 584 13.89 -31.87 34.59
N LEU A 585 14.53 -31.07 33.73
CA LEU A 585 14.09 -30.85 32.35
C LEU A 585 15.05 -31.61 31.40
N ARG A 586 14.47 -32.10 30.31
CA ARG A 586 15.13 -32.86 29.25
C ARG A 586 14.97 -32.16 27.92
N VAL A 587 16.03 -32.11 27.13
CA VAL A 587 15.94 -31.64 25.76
C VAL A 587 15.31 -32.72 24.90
N ALA A 588 14.06 -32.52 24.50
CA ALA A 588 13.31 -33.46 23.63
C ALA A 588 13.72 -33.33 22.18
N GLY A 589 14.02 -32.13 21.74
CA GLY A 589 14.42 -31.86 20.36
C GLY A 589 15.25 -30.58 20.21
N ILE A 590 15.82 -30.50 19.03
CA ILE A 590 16.54 -29.30 18.55
C ILE A 590 15.83 -28.87 17.28
N ILE A 591 15.43 -27.60 17.22
CA ILE A 591 14.70 -27.01 16.10
C ILE A 591 15.48 -25.83 15.51
N ALA A 592 15.27 -25.55 14.23
CA ALA A 592 15.82 -24.39 13.54
C ALA A 592 14.72 -23.73 12.70
N PRO A 593 14.82 -22.42 12.39
CA PRO A 593 13.87 -21.75 11.53
C PRO A 593 13.73 -22.45 10.18
N ASN A 594 12.49 -22.61 9.72
CA ASN A 594 12.22 -23.10 8.37
C ASN A 594 12.67 -22.04 7.35
N PRO A 595 13.44 -22.38 6.29
CA PRO A 595 13.92 -21.42 5.30
C PRO A 595 12.80 -20.64 4.56
N ASP A 596 11.60 -21.19 4.52
CA ASP A 596 10.44 -20.55 3.90
C ASP A 596 9.66 -19.65 4.87
N ALA A 597 9.96 -19.67 6.18
CA ALA A 597 9.31 -18.82 7.19
C ALA A 597 9.87 -17.39 7.12
N THR A 598 9.01 -16.41 6.96
CA THR A 598 9.41 -14.98 6.89
C THR A 598 9.73 -14.41 8.26
N SER A 599 9.16 -14.96 9.34
CA SER A 599 9.41 -14.57 10.72
C SER A 599 9.21 -15.75 11.67
N THR A 600 9.81 -15.66 12.87
CA THR A 600 9.77 -16.72 13.86
C THR A 600 9.23 -16.20 15.20
N MET A 601 8.45 -17.02 15.91
CA MET A 601 7.82 -16.63 17.19
C MET A 601 8.77 -16.73 18.38
N LEU A 602 9.68 -17.73 18.40
CA LEU A 602 10.59 -17.95 19.50
C LEU A 602 11.83 -17.05 19.32
N ARG A 603 12.04 -16.16 20.26
CA ARG A 603 13.16 -15.22 20.27
C ARG A 603 14.33 -15.71 21.13
N GLY A 604 14.05 -16.58 22.09
CA GLY A 604 15.06 -17.20 22.95
C GLY A 604 15.53 -18.54 22.41
N SER A 605 16.68 -18.99 22.89
CA SER A 605 17.31 -20.23 22.43
C SER A 605 16.71 -21.49 23.06
N ILE A 606 15.77 -21.37 24.01
CA ILE A 606 15.09 -22.51 24.61
C ILE A 606 13.57 -22.28 24.62
N GLY A 607 12.83 -23.25 24.03
CA GLY A 607 11.38 -23.30 24.09
C GLY A 607 10.89 -24.29 25.14
N TYR A 608 9.98 -23.84 26.03
CA TYR A 608 9.33 -24.70 27.01
C TYR A 608 7.80 -24.67 26.88
N THR A 609 7.13 -25.65 27.47
CA THR A 609 5.67 -25.79 27.29
C THR A 609 4.89 -24.98 28.33
N LYS A 610 3.68 -24.52 27.96
CA LYS A 610 2.73 -23.92 28.91
C LYS A 610 2.45 -24.83 30.14
N ALA A 611 2.48 -26.14 29.94
CA ALA A 611 2.31 -27.10 31.03
C ALA A 611 3.42 -26.98 32.10
N LEU A 612 4.62 -26.55 31.75
CA LEU A 612 5.68 -26.24 32.69
C LEU A 612 5.33 -25.00 33.54
N THR A 613 4.81 -23.93 32.91
CA THR A 613 4.31 -22.75 33.63
C THR A 613 3.25 -23.11 34.62
N GLU A 614 2.24 -23.88 34.19
CA GLU A 614 1.15 -24.35 35.06
C GLU A 614 1.68 -25.19 36.23
N TYR A 615 2.64 -26.10 35.96
CA TYR A 615 3.28 -26.91 37.01
C TYR A 615 4.00 -26.05 38.05
N VAL A 616 4.83 -25.09 37.61
CA VAL A 616 5.60 -24.21 38.50
C VAL A 616 4.68 -23.37 39.36
N VAL A 617 3.64 -22.78 38.78
CA VAL A 617 2.65 -21.94 39.50
C VAL A 617 1.89 -22.75 40.55
N GLU A 618 1.39 -23.94 40.18
CA GLU A 618 0.63 -24.79 41.08
C GLU A 618 1.48 -25.23 42.28
N HIS A 619 2.69 -25.74 42.04
CA HIS A 619 3.56 -26.27 43.09
C HIS A 619 4.18 -25.17 43.95
N SER A 620 4.48 -24.00 43.38
CA SER A 620 4.94 -22.84 44.19
C SER A 620 3.83 -22.36 45.15
N GLY A 621 2.58 -22.32 44.66
CA GLY A 621 1.43 -21.87 45.45
C GLY A 621 1.14 -22.76 46.67
N ASP A 622 1.41 -24.05 46.58
CA ASP A 622 1.19 -25.03 47.64
C ASP A 622 2.33 -25.14 48.66
N SER A 623 3.38 -24.33 48.55
CA SER A 623 4.56 -24.37 49.39
C SER A 623 4.32 -23.90 50.81
N GLU A 624 5.19 -24.35 51.75
CA GLU A 624 5.15 -23.94 53.17
C GLU A 624 5.42 -22.44 53.33
N ALA A 625 6.35 -21.89 52.56
CA ALA A 625 6.70 -20.47 52.59
C ALA A 625 5.53 -19.58 52.16
N VAL A 626 4.87 -19.93 51.05
CA VAL A 626 3.69 -19.18 50.58
C VAL A 626 2.53 -19.26 51.55
N ARG A 627 2.23 -20.46 52.07
CA ARG A 627 1.16 -20.61 53.08
C ARG A 627 1.46 -19.81 54.34
N THR A 628 2.71 -19.86 54.83
CA THR A 628 3.12 -19.09 56.03
C THR A 628 2.98 -17.60 55.80
N GLN A 629 3.33 -17.08 54.56
CA GLN A 629 3.14 -15.67 54.22
C GLN A 629 1.65 -15.29 54.19
N MET A 630 0.80 -16.15 53.63
CA MET A 630 -0.64 -15.90 53.58
C MET A 630 -1.28 -15.89 55.01
N GLU A 631 -0.77 -16.73 55.93
CA GLU A 631 -1.17 -16.72 57.31
C GLU A 631 -0.66 -15.48 58.06
N ASN A 632 0.40 -14.85 57.58
CA ASN A 632 1.04 -13.66 58.15
C ASN A 632 0.98 -12.44 57.21
N PRO A 633 -0.20 -11.88 56.88
CA PRO A 633 -0.34 -10.84 55.84
C PRO A 633 0.26 -9.49 56.24
N ASN A 634 0.66 -9.31 57.53
CA ASN A 634 1.23 -8.06 58.02
C ASN A 634 2.73 -8.10 58.23
N THR A 635 3.36 -9.25 58.06
CA THR A 635 4.80 -9.46 58.36
C THR A 635 5.45 -10.19 57.20
N ASP A 636 6.54 -9.70 56.73
CA ASP A 636 7.41 -10.37 55.76
C ASP A 636 8.11 -11.56 56.50
N ILE A 637 7.83 -12.74 56.04
CA ILE A 637 8.39 -13.94 56.63
C ILE A 637 9.88 -14.11 56.33
N ILE A 638 10.43 -13.45 55.36
CA ILE A 638 11.83 -13.51 54.99
C ILE A 638 12.66 -12.63 55.93
N THR A 639 12.24 -11.40 56.11
CA THR A 639 12.97 -10.42 56.93
C THR A 639 12.49 -10.36 58.38
N GLY A 640 11.28 -10.85 58.67
CA GLY A 640 10.61 -10.74 59.97
C GLY A 640 10.12 -9.32 60.28
N LEU A 641 10.19 -8.42 59.29
CA LEU A 641 9.75 -7.04 59.42
C LEU A 641 8.28 -6.88 58.99
N PRO A 642 7.55 -5.90 59.59
CA PRO A 642 6.19 -5.60 59.14
C PRO A 642 6.21 -4.94 57.77
N PHE A 643 5.18 -5.16 56.93
CA PHE A 643 4.97 -4.41 55.71
C PHE A 643 4.55 -2.97 55.99
N LYS A 644 5.09 -2.03 55.20
CA LYS A 644 4.70 -0.61 55.27
C LYS A 644 3.25 -0.46 54.79
N LEU A 645 2.49 0.35 55.51
CA LEU A 645 1.12 0.71 55.07
C LEU A 645 1.18 1.65 53.84
N ALA A 646 0.13 1.62 53.04
CA ALA A 646 0.03 2.49 51.85
C ALA A 646 0.15 3.99 52.23
N GLU A 647 0.58 4.81 51.29
CA GLU A 647 0.66 6.27 51.50
C GLU A 647 -0.72 6.91 51.68
N GLY A 648 -0.81 7.94 52.50
CA GLY A 648 -2.06 8.68 52.77
C GLY A 648 -2.95 8.17 53.89
N ILE A 649 -2.47 7.23 54.68
CA ILE A 649 -3.23 6.66 55.81
C ILE A 649 -3.27 7.63 57.01
N SER A 650 -4.38 7.63 57.74
CA SER A 650 -4.60 8.52 58.85
C SER A 650 -3.71 8.19 60.08
N ASP A 651 -3.34 9.23 60.85
CA ASP A 651 -2.55 9.07 62.08
C ASP A 651 -3.25 8.09 63.07
N GLN A 652 -4.56 7.99 63.05
CA GLN A 652 -5.30 7.02 63.87
C GLN A 652 -5.04 5.58 63.47
N GLU A 653 -4.97 5.33 62.17
CA GLU A 653 -4.67 3.98 61.64
C GLU A 653 -3.21 3.61 61.89
N LYS A 654 -2.25 4.54 61.68
CA LYS A 654 -0.85 4.35 62.00
C LYS A 654 -0.69 4.04 63.49
N ALA A 655 -1.36 4.81 64.41
CA ALA A 655 -1.32 4.60 65.84
C ALA A 655 -1.88 3.24 66.27
N LEU A 656 -2.99 2.81 65.66
CA LEU A 656 -3.56 1.49 65.96
C LEU A 656 -2.59 0.37 65.52
N LYS A 657 -2.03 0.50 64.35
CA LYS A 657 -1.07 -0.48 63.82
C LYS A 657 0.20 -0.54 64.65
N PHE A 658 0.74 0.64 65.04
CA PHE A 658 1.90 0.72 65.96
C PHE A 658 1.65 0.04 67.29
N ARG A 659 0.49 0.29 67.94
CA ARG A 659 0.10 -0.38 69.19
C ARG A 659 0.01 -1.89 69.03
N THR A 660 -0.57 -2.36 67.93
CA THR A 660 -0.65 -3.79 67.61
C THR A 660 0.73 -4.40 67.49
N LEU A 661 1.58 -3.81 66.61
CA LEU A 661 2.94 -4.32 66.40
C LEU A 661 3.78 -4.35 67.67
N ILE A 662 3.74 -3.27 68.48
CA ILE A 662 4.47 -3.24 69.77
C ILE A 662 3.96 -4.31 70.73
N SER A 663 2.64 -4.60 70.77
CA SER A 663 2.09 -5.63 71.64
C SER A 663 2.56 -7.06 71.32
N GLU A 664 2.85 -7.29 70.02
CA GLU A 664 3.30 -8.60 69.48
C GLU A 664 4.82 -8.83 69.64
N LEU A 665 5.59 -7.77 69.98
CA LEU A 665 7.04 -7.89 70.13
C LEU A 665 7.43 -8.69 71.39
N SER A 666 8.55 -9.44 71.25
CA SER A 666 9.20 -10.04 72.42
C SER A 666 9.72 -8.96 73.41
N GLU A 667 9.89 -9.35 74.71
CA GLU A 667 10.39 -8.41 75.71
C GLU A 667 11.74 -7.74 75.29
N GLN A 668 12.60 -8.48 74.66
CA GLN A 668 13.88 -7.91 74.11
C GLN A 668 13.70 -6.88 73.04
N LYS A 669 12.83 -7.14 72.05
CA LYS A 669 12.46 -6.19 71.00
C LYS A 669 11.68 -4.98 71.51
N LYS A 670 10.82 -5.18 72.53
CA LYS A 670 10.14 -4.07 73.22
C LYS A 670 11.15 -3.13 73.92
N ALA A 671 12.15 -3.70 74.59
CA ALA A 671 13.22 -2.91 75.22
C ALA A 671 13.99 -2.07 74.19
N GLN A 672 14.32 -2.67 73.05
CA GLN A 672 14.99 -1.94 71.93
C GLN A 672 14.08 -0.83 71.36
N ALA A 673 12.83 -1.11 71.13
CA ALA A 673 11.85 -0.09 70.68
C ALA A 673 11.73 1.06 71.70
N TYR A 674 11.73 0.77 72.99
CA TYR A 674 11.68 1.82 74.00
C TYR A 674 12.90 2.73 73.96
N ILE A 675 14.12 2.14 73.83
CA ILE A 675 15.35 2.90 73.68
C ILE A 675 15.27 3.77 72.40
N ARG A 676 14.78 3.22 71.27
CA ARG A 676 14.62 3.99 70.03
C ARG A 676 13.64 5.14 70.16
N ILE A 677 12.47 4.94 70.83
CA ILE A 677 11.52 6.04 71.08
C ILE A 677 12.16 7.14 71.89
N LEU A 678 12.89 6.83 72.95
CA LEU A 678 13.59 7.86 73.75
C LEU A 678 14.73 8.51 73.03
N SER A 679 15.29 7.85 72.00
CA SER A 679 16.38 8.40 71.15
C SER A 679 15.91 9.41 70.09
N ILE A 680 14.59 9.61 69.96
CA ILE A 680 14.04 10.65 69.05
C ILE A 680 14.22 11.99 69.73
N PRO A 681 14.99 12.93 69.19
CA PRO A 681 15.11 14.26 69.76
C PRO A 681 13.80 15.03 69.66
N THR A 682 13.50 15.88 70.65
CA THR A 682 12.30 16.73 70.58
C THR A 682 12.50 17.79 69.48
N GLU A 683 11.42 18.28 68.86
CA GLU A 683 11.47 19.38 67.87
C GLU A 683 12.21 20.62 68.45
N GLN A 684 12.03 20.87 69.72
CA GLN A 684 12.71 21.98 70.39
C GLN A 684 14.23 21.77 70.40
N ALA A 685 14.71 20.57 70.69
CA ALA A 685 16.13 20.22 70.69
C ALA A 685 16.74 20.34 69.29
N ILE A 686 15.98 19.93 68.24
CA ILE A 686 16.39 20.09 66.87
C ILE A 686 16.46 21.58 66.48
N ASN A 687 15.43 22.34 66.79
CA ASN A 687 15.39 23.76 66.47
C ASN A 687 16.46 24.58 67.22
N ASP A 688 16.71 24.26 68.50
CA ASP A 688 17.78 24.88 69.30
C ASP A 688 19.16 24.54 68.72
N ALA A 689 19.38 23.29 68.27
CA ALA A 689 20.62 22.90 67.65
C ALA A 689 20.84 23.56 66.26
N ILE A 690 19.81 23.68 65.43
CA ILE A 690 19.84 24.38 64.14
C ILE A 690 20.17 25.88 64.44
N ALA A 691 19.45 26.51 65.35
CA ALA A 691 19.69 27.89 65.72
C ALA A 691 21.14 28.13 66.23
N PHE A 692 21.65 27.18 67.03
CA PHE A 692 23.03 27.23 67.50
C PHE A 692 24.03 27.02 66.33
N ALA A 693 23.82 26.09 65.46
CA ALA A 693 24.70 25.79 64.33
C ALA A 693 24.80 26.95 63.32
N PHE A 694 23.73 27.74 63.15
CA PHE A 694 23.69 28.88 62.29
C PHE A 694 24.06 30.24 62.95
N ALA A 695 24.20 30.27 64.28
CA ALA A 695 24.43 31.55 65.00
C ALA A 695 25.68 32.29 64.57
N ASP A 696 26.78 31.59 64.28
CA ASP A 696 28.07 32.16 63.84
C ASP A 696 28.56 31.55 62.51
N ALA A 697 27.70 30.88 61.80
CA ALA A 697 28.07 30.15 60.60
C ALA A 697 28.22 31.11 59.37
N THR A 698 29.37 31.06 58.71
CA THR A 698 29.58 31.74 57.42
C THR A 698 29.49 30.69 56.29
N ARG A 699 29.22 31.14 55.06
CA ARG A 699 29.20 30.27 53.92
C ARG A 699 30.47 29.41 53.83
N GLU A 700 31.67 30.05 54.01
CA GLU A 700 32.94 29.34 53.96
C GLU A 700 33.07 28.24 55.01
N SER A 701 32.53 28.46 56.23
CA SER A 701 32.56 27.44 57.30
C SER A 701 31.62 26.26 57.00
N ILE A 702 30.45 26.58 56.45
CA ILE A 702 29.49 25.53 56.02
C ILE A 702 30.06 24.72 54.90
N GLU A 703 30.62 25.37 53.86
CA GLU A 703 31.28 24.66 52.76
C GLU A 703 32.37 23.70 53.25
N LEU A 704 33.21 24.14 54.20
CA LEU A 704 34.30 23.32 54.76
C LEU A 704 33.71 22.06 55.46
N ILE A 705 32.66 22.23 56.27
CA ILE A 705 31.99 21.12 56.98
C ILE A 705 31.38 20.16 55.99
N MET A 706 30.72 20.68 54.95
CA MET A 706 30.06 19.87 53.94
C MET A 706 31.06 19.07 53.12
N VAL A 707 32.16 19.66 52.64
CA VAL A 707 33.24 19.00 51.94
C VAL A 707 33.80 17.83 52.75
N GLN A 708 34.02 18.09 54.07
CA GLN A 708 34.58 17.06 54.96
C GLN A 708 33.56 15.92 55.19
N THR A 709 32.27 16.26 55.38
CA THR A 709 31.21 15.27 55.62
C THR A 709 30.98 14.39 54.39
N ILE A 710 30.81 15.03 53.21
CA ILE A 710 30.55 14.30 51.95
C ILE A 710 31.78 13.47 51.56
N GLY A 711 32.99 14.03 51.69
CA GLY A 711 34.22 13.34 51.36
C GLY A 711 34.51 12.11 52.23
N GLN A 712 34.05 12.13 53.51
CA GLN A 712 34.15 10.98 54.39
C GLN A 712 33.10 9.89 54.10
N GLN A 713 31.91 10.31 53.64
CA GLN A 713 30.82 9.38 53.35
C GLN A 713 30.93 8.68 51.98
N MET A 714 31.41 9.37 50.95
CA MET A 714 31.34 8.88 49.58
C MET A 714 32.69 8.33 49.04
N ALA A 715 33.81 8.40 49.79
CA ALA A 715 35.13 8.00 49.31
C ALA A 715 35.55 8.57 47.94
N VAL A 716 35.09 9.81 47.66
CA VAL A 716 35.33 10.55 46.43
C VAL A 716 36.50 11.53 46.64
N ASP A 717 37.19 11.92 45.55
CA ASP A 717 38.27 12.92 45.61
C ASP A 717 37.75 14.23 46.17
N ILE A 718 38.37 14.66 47.29
CA ILE A 718 38.05 15.89 48.02
C ILE A 718 37.99 17.12 47.10
N ALA A 719 38.84 17.14 46.05
CA ALA A 719 38.86 18.27 45.11
C ALA A 719 37.58 18.34 44.27
N GLN A 720 37.00 17.21 43.90
CA GLN A 720 35.71 17.17 43.17
C GLN A 720 34.55 17.56 44.07
N VAL A 721 34.54 17.08 45.32
CA VAL A 721 33.54 17.46 46.31
C VAL A 721 33.59 18.96 46.60
N GLN A 722 34.81 19.52 46.71
CA GLN A 722 34.99 20.94 46.94
C GLN A 722 34.45 21.80 45.79
N GLN A 723 34.67 21.37 44.55
CA GLN A 723 34.11 22.06 43.38
C GLN A 723 32.56 21.95 43.31
N TYR A 724 32.02 20.81 43.70
CA TYR A 724 30.56 20.58 43.75
C TYR A 724 29.90 21.45 44.81
N VAL A 725 30.42 21.43 46.03
CA VAL A 725 29.89 22.25 47.14
C VAL A 725 29.99 23.76 46.86
N ALA A 726 31.11 24.22 46.26
CA ALA A 726 31.29 25.62 45.90
C ALA A 726 30.30 26.11 44.79
N ALA A 727 29.78 25.20 43.97
CA ALA A 727 28.82 25.49 42.92
C ALA A 727 27.36 25.60 43.43
N MET A 728 27.06 25.12 44.66
CA MET A 728 25.74 25.20 45.27
C MET A 728 25.27 26.60 45.59
N THR A 729 24.00 26.84 45.48
CA THR A 729 23.37 28.04 45.99
C THR A 729 23.38 28.09 47.51
N ASP A 730 23.23 29.29 48.12
CA ASP A 730 23.14 29.40 49.59
C ASP A 730 21.98 28.61 50.17
N GLU A 731 20.87 28.52 49.44
CA GLU A 731 19.67 27.80 49.87
C GLU A 731 19.90 26.27 49.90
N GLU A 732 20.52 25.73 48.83
CA GLU A 732 20.89 24.32 48.78
C GLU A 732 21.91 23.90 49.81
N LEU A 733 22.94 24.73 49.98
CA LEU A 733 24.00 24.51 50.96
C LEU A 733 23.48 24.53 52.39
N ASN A 734 22.64 25.50 52.71
CA ASN A 734 22.02 25.65 54.04
C ASN A 734 21.02 24.50 54.32
N GLY A 735 20.31 24.06 53.28
CA GLY A 735 19.43 22.88 53.38
C GLY A 735 20.18 21.63 53.77
N LEU A 736 21.27 21.33 53.04
CA LEU A 736 22.14 20.15 53.32
C LEU A 736 22.81 20.28 54.72
N TYR A 737 23.27 21.48 55.07
CA TYR A 737 23.87 21.71 56.39
C TYR A 737 22.86 21.46 57.51
N THR A 738 21.62 21.90 57.33
CA THR A 738 20.52 21.64 58.27
C THR A 738 20.30 20.15 58.48
N GLU A 739 20.31 19.35 57.39
CA GLU A 739 20.19 17.89 57.47
C GLU A 739 21.33 17.25 58.26
N VAL A 740 22.58 17.72 58.05
CA VAL A 740 23.74 17.24 58.78
C VAL A 740 23.61 17.58 60.28
N VAL A 741 23.15 18.77 60.61
CA VAL A 741 22.94 19.14 62.00
C VAL A 741 21.86 18.27 62.65
N ILE A 742 20.73 18.02 61.99
CA ILE A 742 19.67 17.14 62.46
C ILE A 742 20.21 15.72 62.71
N ALA A 743 20.97 15.18 61.73
CA ALA A 743 21.56 13.84 61.84
C ALA A 743 22.52 13.76 63.04
N GLN A 744 23.32 14.82 63.28
CA GLN A 744 24.22 14.92 64.44
C GLN A 744 23.45 14.93 65.79
N VAL A 745 22.36 15.68 65.88
CA VAL A 745 21.52 15.73 67.08
C VAL A 745 20.86 14.38 67.37
N LYS A 746 20.35 13.72 66.31
CA LYS A 746 19.77 12.37 66.41
C LYS A 746 20.84 11.37 66.91
N MET A 747 22.06 11.43 66.42
CA MET A 747 23.15 10.55 66.86
C MET A 747 23.57 10.82 68.32
N GLN A 748 23.68 12.09 68.70
CA GLN A 748 24.06 12.46 70.08
C GLN A 748 22.99 12.02 71.10
N THR A 749 21.72 12.24 70.74
CA THR A 749 20.59 11.85 71.58
C THR A 749 20.56 10.32 71.76
N ALA A 750 20.69 9.59 70.67
CA ALA A 750 20.73 8.13 70.66
C ALA A 750 21.88 7.55 71.53
N SER A 751 23.08 8.15 71.38
CA SER A 751 24.25 7.75 72.17
C SER A 751 24.04 8.03 73.69
N ALA A 752 23.46 9.18 74.02
CA ALA A 752 23.17 9.54 75.39
C ALA A 752 22.16 8.56 76.03
N VAL A 753 21.08 8.25 75.32
CA VAL A 753 20.05 7.26 75.78
C VAL A 753 20.60 5.87 75.90
N GLN A 754 21.42 5.41 74.93
CA GLN A 754 22.09 4.13 75.02
C GLN A 754 22.98 4.04 76.30
N LEU A 755 23.79 5.01 76.56
CA LEU A 755 24.61 5.07 77.77
C LEU A 755 23.79 5.09 79.03
N GLN A 756 22.67 5.83 79.07
CA GLN A 756 21.79 5.95 80.24
C GLN A 756 21.18 4.59 80.59
N PHE A 757 20.79 3.80 79.64
CA PHE A 757 20.10 2.49 79.85
C PHE A 757 21.02 1.29 79.69
N ALA A 758 22.32 1.44 79.48
CA ALA A 758 23.27 0.34 79.22
C ALA A 758 23.30 -0.76 80.27
N SER A 759 22.97 -0.44 81.53
CA SER A 759 22.90 -1.40 82.61
C SER A 759 21.48 -1.81 83.01
N THR A 760 20.44 -1.36 82.29
CA THR A 760 19.03 -1.69 82.64
C THR A 760 18.61 -2.98 81.98
N PRO A 761 18.08 -3.96 82.73
CA PRO A 761 17.57 -5.23 82.18
C PRO A 761 16.48 -4.99 81.16
N TYR A 762 16.47 -5.74 80.07
CA TYR A 762 15.49 -5.65 78.96
C TYR A 762 14.03 -5.89 79.48
N THR A 763 13.82 -6.76 80.52
CA THR A 763 12.53 -6.97 81.11
C THR A 763 11.97 -5.71 81.76
N VAL A 764 12.81 -4.86 82.38
CA VAL A 764 12.42 -3.59 82.98
C VAL A 764 12.07 -2.56 81.96
N LEU A 765 12.88 -2.51 80.89
CA LEU A 765 12.64 -1.57 79.75
C LEU A 765 11.39 -1.95 78.95
N SER A 766 11.11 -3.21 78.78
CA SER A 766 9.86 -3.70 78.18
C SER A 766 8.63 -3.25 78.99
N ALA A 767 8.72 -3.40 80.33
CA ALA A 767 7.63 -2.95 81.21
C ALA A 767 7.44 -1.42 81.18
N TYR A 768 8.51 -0.67 81.10
CA TYR A 768 8.43 0.80 80.90
C TYR A 768 7.74 1.14 79.58
N LEU A 769 8.03 0.44 78.49
CA LEU A 769 7.33 0.66 77.19
C LEU A 769 5.82 0.32 77.37
N ASP A 770 5.48 -0.82 77.92
CA ASP A 770 4.07 -1.21 78.11
C ASP A 770 3.26 -0.21 78.94
N GLU A 771 3.90 0.46 79.91
CA GLU A 771 3.27 1.50 80.68
C GLU A 771 3.19 2.86 79.88
N ALA A 772 4.26 3.24 79.18
CA ALA A 772 4.30 4.41 78.36
C ALA A 772 3.26 4.35 77.19
N MET A 773 3.06 3.19 76.60
CA MET A 773 2.07 2.96 75.54
C MET A 773 0.64 3.27 75.94
N LYS A 774 0.29 3.27 77.28
CA LYS A 774 -1.01 3.66 77.77
C LYS A 774 -1.24 5.16 77.72
N THR A 775 -0.17 5.93 77.72
CA THR A 775 -0.20 7.38 77.87
C THR A 775 0.06 8.10 76.50
N TYR A 776 0.66 7.44 75.56
CA TYR A 776 0.97 8.08 74.27
C TYR A 776 -0.29 8.39 73.45
N SER A 777 -0.36 9.61 72.88
CA SER A 777 -1.44 10.04 72.00
C SER A 777 -1.40 9.28 70.64
N ALA A 778 -2.49 9.40 69.90
CA ALA A 778 -2.51 8.83 68.53
C ALA A 778 -1.45 9.48 67.61
N GLU A 779 -1.25 10.80 67.67
CA GLU A 779 -0.23 11.52 66.92
C GLU A 779 1.20 11.05 67.28
N GLN A 780 1.46 10.86 68.60
CA GLN A 780 2.76 10.34 69.07
C GLN A 780 3.02 8.93 68.55
N CYS A 781 2.00 8.04 68.62
CA CYS A 781 2.12 6.69 68.13
C CYS A 781 2.28 6.66 66.61
N ALA A 782 1.64 7.56 65.84
CA ALA A 782 1.83 7.68 64.41
C ALA A 782 3.24 8.16 64.06
N HIS A 783 3.75 9.15 64.79
CA HIS A 783 5.14 9.61 64.64
C HIS A 783 6.15 8.50 64.94
N PHE A 784 5.94 7.71 66.05
CA PHE A 784 6.81 6.57 66.35
C PHE A 784 6.72 5.45 65.32
N TYR A 785 5.53 5.24 64.71
CA TYR A 785 5.37 4.33 63.58
C TYR A 785 6.30 4.69 62.43
N ASP A 786 6.35 5.99 62.04
CA ASP A 786 7.16 6.46 60.95
C ASP A 786 8.68 6.53 61.26
N GLU A 787 9.09 6.84 62.49
CA GLU A 787 10.49 7.10 62.85
C GLU A 787 11.25 5.86 63.39
N ILE A 788 10.59 4.94 64.05
CA ILE A 788 11.31 3.86 64.73
C ILE A 788 11.04 2.47 64.18
N MET A 789 9.92 2.29 63.47
CA MET A 789 9.61 0.99 62.89
C MET A 789 10.47 0.75 61.62
N GLU A 790 11.10 -0.41 61.60
CA GLU A 790 11.73 -0.89 60.37
C GLU A 790 10.69 -1.71 59.63
N PHE A 791 10.53 -1.38 58.36
CA PHE A 791 9.59 -2.06 57.49
C PHE A 791 10.32 -2.87 56.42
N SER A 792 9.64 -3.88 55.92
CA SER A 792 10.12 -4.57 54.73
C SER A 792 10.14 -3.58 53.57
N ASN A 793 11.17 -3.71 52.70
CA ASN A 793 11.32 -2.91 51.49
C ASN A 793 10.36 -3.32 50.38
N VAL A 794 9.61 -4.41 50.57
CA VAL A 794 8.63 -4.95 49.63
C VAL A 794 7.20 -4.90 50.21
N THR A 795 6.22 -4.90 49.37
CA THR A 795 4.82 -5.04 49.75
C THR A 795 4.48 -6.51 50.02
N TYR A 796 3.30 -6.77 50.57
CA TYR A 796 2.78 -8.14 50.78
C TYR A 796 2.67 -8.87 49.43
N GLU A 797 2.13 -8.21 48.42
CA GLU A 797 1.97 -8.77 47.07
C GLU A 797 3.33 -9.05 46.40
N GLN A 798 4.28 -8.12 46.53
CA GLN A 798 5.62 -8.33 46.02
C GLN A 798 6.33 -9.47 46.70
N ASN A 799 6.12 -9.63 48.01
CA ASN A 799 6.71 -10.74 48.72
C ASN A 799 6.12 -12.10 48.36
N LEU A 800 4.79 -12.16 48.14
CA LEU A 800 4.15 -13.34 47.59
C LEU A 800 4.68 -13.69 46.19
N ALA A 801 4.83 -12.71 45.32
CA ALA A 801 5.41 -12.90 43.99
C ALA A 801 6.85 -13.42 44.09
N LYS A 802 7.67 -12.84 44.98
CA LYS A 802 9.06 -13.28 45.21
C LYS A 802 9.13 -14.71 45.71
N LEU A 803 8.14 -15.18 46.49
CA LEU A 803 7.99 -16.57 46.90
C LEU A 803 7.44 -17.47 45.78
N GLY A 804 7.11 -16.93 44.61
CA GLY A 804 6.61 -17.66 43.45
C GLY A 804 5.10 -17.91 43.48
N TYR A 805 4.33 -17.14 44.28
CA TYR A 805 2.89 -17.20 44.25
C TYR A 805 2.35 -16.37 43.11
N VAL A 806 1.80 -17.03 42.11
CA VAL A 806 1.19 -16.42 40.94
C VAL A 806 -0.23 -16.88 40.78
N ARG A 807 -1.12 -15.98 40.42
CA ARG A 807 -2.54 -16.27 40.21
C ARG A 807 -2.81 -16.46 38.73
N LEU A 808 -3.15 -17.67 38.31
CA LEU A 808 -3.47 -17.99 36.91
C LEU A 808 -4.66 -17.22 36.32
N ASP A 809 -5.55 -16.69 37.18
CA ASP A 809 -6.66 -15.84 36.72
C ASP A 809 -6.27 -14.36 36.51
N TYR A 810 -5.05 -13.95 36.91
CA TYR A 810 -4.50 -12.61 36.74
C TYR A 810 -3.22 -12.67 35.86
N PRO A 811 -3.33 -12.73 34.51
CA PRO A 811 -2.15 -12.71 33.69
C PRO A 811 -1.47 -11.33 33.73
N ALA A 812 -0.17 -11.29 33.56
CA ALA A 812 0.62 -10.07 33.36
C ALA A 812 0.43 -9.50 31.96
N THR A 813 0.36 -10.41 30.96
CA THR A 813 0.02 -10.01 29.57
C THR A 813 -0.95 -11.00 28.93
N VAL A 814 -1.70 -10.50 27.95
CA VAL A 814 -2.56 -11.31 27.09
C VAL A 814 -2.10 -11.09 25.65
N ASN A 815 -1.61 -12.14 25.02
CA ASN A 815 -1.14 -12.13 23.63
C ASN A 815 -2.20 -12.80 22.73
N LEU A 816 -2.77 -12.02 21.80
CA LEU A 816 -3.77 -12.47 20.85
C LEU A 816 -3.15 -12.59 19.45
N TYR A 817 -2.97 -13.81 18.98
CA TYR A 817 -2.42 -14.10 17.65
C TYR A 817 -3.54 -14.14 16.62
N ALA A 818 -3.56 -13.20 15.69
CA ALA A 818 -4.53 -13.20 14.61
C ALA A 818 -4.20 -14.28 13.56
N SER A 819 -5.23 -14.89 12.96
CA SER A 819 -5.03 -15.88 11.90
C SER A 819 -4.83 -15.28 10.52
N SER A 820 -5.18 -14.01 10.31
CA SER A 820 -4.92 -13.19 9.12
C SER A 820 -5.08 -11.71 9.43
N PHE A 821 -4.69 -10.86 8.50
CA PHE A 821 -4.86 -9.41 8.64
C PHE A 821 -6.35 -9.00 8.74
N GLU A 822 -7.21 -9.64 7.94
CA GLU A 822 -8.66 -9.38 8.01
C GLU A 822 -9.24 -9.81 9.36
N ASN A 823 -8.74 -10.89 9.93
CA ASN A 823 -9.18 -11.41 11.22
C ASN A 823 -8.68 -10.58 12.41
N LYS A 824 -7.61 -9.80 12.23
CA LYS A 824 -7.15 -8.82 13.21
C LYS A 824 -8.23 -7.76 13.49
N GLU A 825 -8.91 -7.27 12.44
CA GLU A 825 -10.02 -6.30 12.62
C GLU A 825 -11.15 -6.86 13.48
N ILE A 826 -11.41 -8.18 13.39
CA ILE A 826 -12.42 -8.85 14.24
C ILE A 826 -11.98 -8.85 15.72
N ILE A 827 -10.68 -9.03 15.98
CA ILE A 827 -10.13 -8.98 17.35
C ILE A 827 -10.22 -7.55 17.89
N GLU A 828 -9.90 -6.55 17.08
CA GLU A 828 -10.01 -5.13 17.45
C GLU A 828 -11.48 -4.73 17.71
N GLU A 829 -12.41 -5.20 16.88
CA GLU A 829 -13.84 -5.00 17.09
C GLU A 829 -14.32 -5.66 18.40
N PHE A 830 -13.83 -6.86 18.68
CA PHE A 830 -14.13 -7.55 19.97
C PHE A 830 -13.66 -6.71 21.16
N ILE A 831 -12.43 -6.17 21.13
CA ILE A 831 -11.91 -5.29 22.19
C ILE A 831 -12.76 -4.02 22.30
N ALA A 832 -13.14 -3.42 21.18
CA ALA A 832 -13.98 -2.23 21.14
C ALA A 832 -15.38 -2.48 21.73
N VAL A 833 -15.99 -3.63 21.44
CA VAL A 833 -17.28 -4.05 22.01
C VAL A 833 -17.16 -4.30 23.51
N TYR A 834 -16.09 -4.94 23.97
CA TYR A 834 -15.80 -5.11 25.38
C TYR A 834 -15.69 -3.75 26.07
N ASN A 835 -14.88 -2.84 25.55
CA ASN A 835 -14.69 -1.49 26.09
C ASN A 835 -15.98 -0.68 26.15
N ALA A 836 -16.89 -0.87 25.20
CA ALA A 836 -18.20 -0.23 25.20
C ALA A 836 -19.15 -0.81 26.28
N SER A 837 -18.86 -2.03 26.77
CA SER A 837 -19.70 -2.73 27.76
C SER A 837 -19.26 -2.53 29.21
N VAL A 838 -18.08 -1.95 29.44
CA VAL A 838 -17.50 -1.76 30.77
C VAL A 838 -17.32 -0.27 31.11
N ASP A 839 -17.13 0.01 32.41
CA ASP A 839 -16.80 1.38 32.86
C ASP A 839 -15.42 1.83 32.33
N GLU A 840 -15.22 3.12 32.14
CA GLU A 840 -14.02 3.74 31.61
C GLU A 840 -12.72 3.27 32.30
N LEU A 841 -12.77 3.05 33.63
CA LEU A 841 -11.66 2.54 34.44
C LEU A 841 -11.33 1.04 34.21
N LYS A 842 -12.16 0.32 33.45
CA LYS A 842 -12.00 -1.11 33.15
C LYS A 842 -11.81 -1.39 31.68
N GLN A 843 -11.70 -0.34 30.89
CA GLN A 843 -11.42 -0.47 29.45
C GLN A 843 -10.01 -1.00 29.23
N ILE A 844 -9.88 -1.84 28.20
CA ILE A 844 -8.61 -2.42 27.81
C ILE A 844 -7.94 -1.48 26.80
N GLN A 845 -6.72 -1.09 27.10
CA GLN A 845 -5.85 -0.38 26.20
C GLN A 845 -4.74 -1.32 25.71
N TYR A 846 -4.39 -1.24 24.44
CA TYR A 846 -3.35 -2.07 23.84
C TYR A 846 -2.58 -1.26 22.78
N THR A 847 -1.37 -1.69 22.50
CA THR A 847 -0.54 -1.10 21.46
C THR A 847 -0.40 -2.06 20.28
N ASP A 848 -0.79 -1.59 19.10
CA ASP A 848 -0.60 -2.33 17.85
C ASP A 848 0.70 -1.89 17.16
N TYR A 849 1.81 -2.48 17.55
CA TYR A 849 3.14 -2.15 17.00
C TYR A 849 3.26 -2.48 15.51
N VAL A 850 2.69 -3.60 15.08
CA VAL A 850 2.73 -4.05 13.68
C VAL A 850 1.91 -3.10 12.80
N GLY A 851 0.70 -2.75 13.22
CA GLY A 851 -0.16 -1.81 12.51
C GLY A 851 0.49 -0.43 12.34
N LEU A 852 1.13 0.09 13.38
CA LEU A 852 1.82 1.39 13.35
C LEU A 852 2.97 1.41 12.33
N VAL A 853 3.84 0.41 12.34
CA VAL A 853 4.97 0.32 11.41
C VAL A 853 4.47 0.12 9.98
N MET A 854 3.52 -0.80 9.79
CA MET A 854 3.06 -1.19 8.46
C MET A 854 2.19 -0.10 7.79
N SER A 855 1.39 0.64 8.54
CA SER A 855 0.64 1.79 8.00
C SER A 855 1.57 2.85 7.43
N SER A 856 2.70 3.09 8.08
CA SER A 856 3.74 4.01 7.61
C SER A 856 4.40 3.53 6.33
N VAL A 857 4.74 2.24 6.25
CA VAL A 857 5.33 1.61 5.05
C VAL A 857 4.37 1.66 3.87
N THR A 858 3.11 1.29 4.08
CA THR A 858 2.06 1.33 3.04
C THR A 858 1.85 2.75 2.53
N THR A 859 1.79 3.74 3.43
CA THR A 859 1.65 5.16 3.06
C THR A 859 2.80 5.65 2.19
N ILE A 860 4.04 5.25 2.50
CA ILE A 860 5.22 5.61 1.70
C ILE A 860 5.15 4.99 0.31
N ILE A 861 4.78 3.71 0.20
CA ILE A 861 4.65 3.00 -1.08
C ILE A 861 3.54 3.61 -1.93
N ASP A 862 2.40 3.90 -1.34
CA ASP A 862 1.30 4.57 -2.03
C ASP A 862 1.72 5.95 -2.54
N ALA A 863 2.40 6.74 -1.72
CA ALA A 863 2.91 8.04 -2.13
C ALA A 863 3.88 7.93 -3.31
N ILE A 864 4.84 7.01 -3.28
CA ILE A 864 5.77 6.74 -4.38
C ILE A 864 5.00 6.30 -5.63
N THR A 865 4.04 5.39 -5.47
CA THR A 865 3.21 4.86 -6.56
C THR A 865 2.40 5.97 -7.22
N TYR A 866 1.76 6.87 -6.45
CA TYR A 866 1.01 8.00 -6.99
C TYR A 866 1.91 8.98 -7.75
N VAL A 867 3.11 9.26 -7.25
CA VAL A 867 4.09 10.12 -7.96
C VAL A 867 4.50 9.48 -9.27
N LEU A 868 4.81 8.20 -9.28
CA LEU A 868 5.19 7.47 -10.49
C LEU A 868 4.04 7.41 -11.50
N ILE A 869 2.80 7.16 -11.07
CA ILE A 869 1.61 7.20 -11.92
C ILE A 869 1.42 8.59 -12.53
N ALA A 870 1.63 9.66 -11.77
CA ALA A 870 1.54 11.02 -12.28
C ALA A 870 2.54 11.29 -13.41
N PHE A 871 3.80 10.87 -13.27
CA PHE A 871 4.80 10.98 -14.33
C PHE A 871 4.41 10.22 -15.59
N VAL A 872 3.90 9.01 -15.45
CA VAL A 872 3.49 8.20 -16.60
C VAL A 872 2.20 8.71 -17.24
N ALA A 873 1.30 9.32 -16.47
CA ALA A 873 0.12 10.00 -17.03
C ALA A 873 0.52 11.09 -18.06
N ILE A 874 1.60 11.82 -17.78
CA ILE A 874 2.18 12.78 -18.74
C ILE A 874 2.62 12.05 -20.01
N SER A 875 3.31 10.93 -19.91
CA SER A 875 3.73 10.12 -21.06
C SER A 875 2.54 9.61 -21.88
N LEU A 876 1.44 9.23 -21.24
CA LEU A 876 0.19 8.86 -21.92
C LEU A 876 -0.41 10.01 -22.72
N VAL A 877 -0.43 11.22 -22.14
CA VAL A 877 -0.91 12.41 -22.84
C VAL A 877 -0.06 12.68 -24.09
N VAL A 878 1.26 12.62 -23.96
CA VAL A 878 2.20 12.80 -25.10
C VAL A 878 1.96 11.72 -26.15
N SER A 879 1.85 10.44 -25.77
CA SER A 879 1.55 9.34 -26.70
C SER A 879 0.22 9.56 -27.41
N SER A 880 -0.81 10.02 -26.69
CA SER A 880 -2.12 10.32 -27.23
C SER A 880 -2.07 11.44 -28.27
N ILE A 881 -1.35 12.52 -28.00
CA ILE A 881 -1.13 13.63 -28.94
C ILE A 881 -0.39 13.13 -30.18
N MET A 882 0.68 12.33 -29.99
CA MET A 882 1.45 11.78 -31.09
C MET A 882 0.59 10.90 -32.02
N ILE A 883 -0.26 10.03 -31.46
CA ILE A 883 -1.21 9.22 -32.24
C ILE A 883 -2.16 10.14 -33.02
N GLY A 884 -2.66 11.20 -32.39
CA GLY A 884 -3.51 12.20 -33.05
C GLY A 884 -2.83 12.86 -34.23
N VAL A 885 -1.57 13.29 -34.10
CA VAL A 885 -0.77 13.90 -35.15
C VAL A 885 -0.50 12.92 -36.30
N ILE A 886 -0.09 11.67 -35.99
CA ILE A 886 0.16 10.64 -37.02
C ILE A 886 -1.13 10.32 -37.78
N THR A 887 -2.28 10.26 -37.09
CA THR A 887 -3.57 10.03 -37.71
C THR A 887 -3.96 11.21 -38.60
N LEU A 888 -3.67 12.46 -38.22
CA LEU A 888 -3.91 13.65 -39.01
C LEU A 888 -3.07 13.65 -40.32
N ILE A 889 -1.80 13.28 -40.21
CA ILE A 889 -0.91 13.09 -41.37
C ILE A 889 -1.48 11.99 -42.28
N SER A 890 -1.94 10.89 -41.73
CA SER A 890 -2.56 9.80 -42.48
C SER A 890 -3.83 10.26 -43.22
N VAL A 891 -4.63 11.15 -42.65
CA VAL A 891 -5.78 11.78 -43.29
C VAL A 891 -5.32 12.67 -44.48
N GLN A 892 -4.26 13.47 -44.31
CA GLN A 892 -3.73 14.31 -45.33
C GLN A 892 -3.22 13.52 -46.54
N GLU A 893 -2.44 12.47 -46.33
CA GLU A 893 -1.97 11.59 -47.38
C GLU A 893 -3.08 10.87 -48.16
N ARG A 894 -4.22 10.64 -47.54
CA ARG A 894 -5.36 9.93 -48.12
C ARG A 894 -6.47 10.87 -48.58
N THR A 895 -6.17 12.17 -48.75
CA THR A 895 -7.14 13.18 -49.16
C THR A 895 -7.84 12.78 -50.47
N LYS A 896 -7.10 12.27 -51.46
CA LYS A 896 -7.67 11.78 -52.73
C LYS A 896 -8.61 10.57 -52.55
N GLU A 897 -8.27 9.60 -51.70
CA GLU A 897 -9.16 8.46 -51.40
C GLU A 897 -10.44 8.91 -50.71
N ILE A 898 -10.33 9.89 -49.79
CA ILE A 898 -11.48 10.49 -49.10
C ILE A 898 -12.37 11.21 -50.14
N GLY A 899 -11.76 11.97 -51.09
CA GLY A 899 -12.45 12.63 -52.16
C GLY A 899 -13.24 11.64 -53.02
N ILE A 900 -12.63 10.52 -53.43
CA ILE A 900 -13.29 9.45 -54.20
C ILE A 900 -14.50 8.88 -53.41
N LEU A 901 -14.34 8.55 -52.13
CA LEU A 901 -15.43 8.04 -51.28
C LEU A 901 -16.57 9.04 -51.20
N ARG A 902 -16.27 10.32 -51.02
CA ARG A 902 -17.26 11.39 -50.89
C ARG A 902 -18.00 11.64 -52.22
N ALA A 903 -17.27 11.58 -53.34
CA ALA A 903 -17.84 11.75 -54.67
C ALA A 903 -18.79 10.58 -55.02
N ILE A 904 -18.54 9.38 -54.58
CA ILE A 904 -19.44 8.21 -54.77
C ILE A 904 -20.65 8.28 -53.81
N GLY A 905 -20.67 9.25 -52.88
CA GLY A 905 -21.80 9.46 -51.91
C GLY A 905 -21.58 8.89 -50.52
N ALA A 906 -20.36 8.70 -50.09
CA ALA A 906 -20.07 8.38 -48.69
C ALA A 906 -20.46 9.55 -47.79
N SER A 907 -21.30 9.28 -46.77
CA SER A 907 -21.69 10.29 -45.77
C SER A 907 -20.50 10.73 -44.91
N LYS A 908 -20.55 11.96 -44.37
CA LYS A 908 -19.57 12.44 -43.37
C LYS A 908 -19.39 11.46 -42.20
N ARG A 909 -20.48 10.78 -41.76
CA ARG A 909 -20.46 9.76 -40.71
C ARG A 909 -19.73 8.48 -41.13
N ASN A 910 -19.90 8.05 -42.39
CA ASN A 910 -19.23 6.86 -42.90
C ASN A 910 -17.69 7.08 -42.96
N VAL A 911 -17.27 8.27 -43.43
CA VAL A 911 -15.85 8.63 -43.48
C VAL A 911 -15.27 8.72 -42.08
N SER A 912 -15.91 9.47 -41.16
CA SER A 912 -15.49 9.57 -39.75
C SER A 912 -15.49 8.20 -39.06
N GLY A 913 -16.52 7.37 -39.31
CA GLY A 913 -16.60 6.00 -38.74
C GLY A 913 -15.46 5.08 -39.20
N MET A 914 -14.98 5.23 -40.42
CA MET A 914 -13.83 4.48 -40.94
C MET A 914 -12.53 4.88 -40.23
N PHE A 915 -12.28 6.18 -40.03
CA PHE A 915 -11.10 6.64 -39.31
C PHE A 915 -11.19 6.32 -37.79
N ASN A 916 -12.37 6.43 -37.18
CA ASN A 916 -12.54 6.01 -35.78
C ASN A 916 -12.31 4.48 -35.60
N ALA A 917 -12.75 3.67 -36.56
CA ALA A 917 -12.45 2.25 -36.55
C ALA A 917 -10.93 1.98 -36.68
N GLU A 918 -10.23 2.80 -37.46
CA GLU A 918 -8.76 2.74 -37.59
C GLU A 918 -8.07 3.05 -36.25
N THR A 919 -8.51 4.11 -35.55
CA THR A 919 -7.97 4.47 -34.23
C THR A 919 -8.27 3.43 -33.16
N VAL A 920 -9.45 2.79 -33.16
CA VAL A 920 -9.78 1.69 -32.24
C VAL A 920 -8.86 0.49 -32.47
N ILE A 921 -8.58 0.13 -33.75
CA ILE A 921 -7.66 -0.97 -34.05
C ILE A 921 -6.23 -0.63 -33.59
N ILE A 922 -5.76 0.58 -33.83
CA ILE A 922 -4.44 1.04 -33.37
C ILE A 922 -4.38 1.00 -31.84
N GLY A 923 -5.41 1.50 -31.15
CA GLY A 923 -5.49 1.48 -29.69
C GLY A 923 -5.45 0.07 -29.11
N PHE A 924 -6.22 -0.83 -29.71
CA PHE A 924 -6.21 -2.24 -29.27
C PHE A 924 -4.84 -2.90 -29.52
N THR A 925 -4.24 -2.69 -30.68
CA THR A 925 -2.92 -3.26 -30.99
C THR A 925 -1.82 -2.64 -30.13
N SER A 926 -1.88 -1.33 -29.82
CA SER A 926 -0.95 -0.65 -28.92
C SER A 926 -1.08 -1.16 -27.49
N GLY A 927 -2.31 -1.29 -27.00
CA GLY A 927 -2.59 -1.81 -25.65
C GLY A 927 -2.14 -3.27 -25.51
N ALA A 928 -2.51 -4.12 -26.47
CA ALA A 928 -2.12 -5.53 -26.44
C ALA A 928 -0.60 -5.71 -26.56
N LEU A 929 0.06 -4.94 -27.42
CA LEU A 929 1.52 -4.94 -27.53
C LEU A 929 2.19 -4.45 -26.24
N GLY A 930 1.65 -3.36 -25.66
CA GLY A 930 2.15 -2.81 -24.41
C GLY A 930 2.09 -3.83 -23.26
N VAL A 931 0.94 -4.46 -23.07
CA VAL A 931 0.75 -5.51 -22.05
C VAL A 931 1.69 -6.71 -22.29
N LEU A 932 1.80 -7.17 -23.54
CA LEU A 932 2.64 -8.31 -23.87
C LEU A 932 4.14 -8.02 -23.63
N LEU A 933 4.59 -6.82 -23.98
CA LEU A 933 5.96 -6.37 -23.69
C LEU A 933 6.18 -6.22 -22.19
N THR A 934 5.20 -5.74 -21.43
CA THR A 934 5.28 -5.64 -19.97
C THR A 934 5.45 -7.01 -19.33
N TYR A 935 4.69 -8.04 -19.72
CA TYR A 935 4.91 -9.40 -19.23
C TYR A 935 6.33 -9.90 -19.52
N GLY A 936 6.86 -9.62 -20.72
CA GLY A 936 8.25 -9.94 -21.04
C GLY A 936 9.27 -9.18 -20.19
N LEU A 937 9.02 -7.89 -19.93
CA LEU A 937 9.88 -7.07 -19.07
C LEU A 937 9.80 -7.49 -17.60
N CYS A 938 8.63 -7.88 -17.10
CA CYS A 938 8.48 -8.40 -15.73
C CYS A 938 9.35 -9.63 -15.48
N LEU A 939 9.53 -10.51 -16.47
CA LEU A 939 10.44 -11.65 -16.35
C LEU A 939 11.90 -11.19 -16.11
N ILE A 940 12.34 -10.17 -16.86
CA ILE A 940 13.69 -9.60 -16.73
C ILE A 940 13.84 -8.87 -15.39
N ILE A 941 12.84 -8.08 -15.01
CA ILE A 941 12.82 -7.33 -13.76
C ILE A 941 12.86 -8.28 -12.56
N ASN A 942 12.12 -9.38 -12.58
CA ASN A 942 12.13 -10.36 -11.50
C ASN A 942 13.51 -10.99 -11.29
N VAL A 943 14.25 -11.25 -12.38
CA VAL A 943 15.64 -11.72 -12.28
C VAL A 943 16.54 -10.64 -11.67
N ILE A 944 16.36 -9.37 -12.05
CA ILE A 944 17.13 -8.25 -11.50
C ILE A 944 16.78 -8.01 -10.03
N LEU A 945 15.50 -8.02 -9.68
CA LEU A 945 15.05 -7.86 -8.30
C LEU A 945 15.66 -8.94 -7.41
N TYR A 946 15.55 -10.20 -7.81
CA TYR A 946 16.16 -11.31 -7.06
C TYR A 946 17.68 -11.14 -6.89
N ALA A 947 18.39 -10.75 -7.95
CA ALA A 947 19.84 -10.55 -7.90
C ALA A 947 20.28 -9.35 -7.03
N LEU A 948 19.42 -8.35 -6.83
CA LEU A 948 19.73 -7.14 -6.05
C LEU A 948 19.30 -7.26 -4.59
N THR A 949 18.21 -7.95 -4.30
CA THR A 949 17.58 -7.99 -2.98
C THR A 949 17.75 -9.32 -2.27
N ASP A 950 18.07 -10.38 -3.01
CA ASP A 950 18.09 -11.78 -2.56
C ASP A 950 16.76 -12.25 -1.93
N ILE A 951 15.64 -11.55 -2.25
CA ILE A 951 14.30 -11.85 -1.75
C ILE A 951 13.54 -12.66 -2.79
N PRO A 952 13.25 -13.95 -2.58
CA PRO A 952 12.64 -14.83 -3.59
C PRO A 952 11.18 -14.48 -3.89
N ASN A 953 10.45 -13.90 -2.93
CA ASN A 953 9.01 -13.63 -3.01
C ASN A 953 8.68 -12.23 -3.55
N LEU A 954 9.66 -11.33 -3.70
CA LEU A 954 9.46 -10.00 -4.29
C LEU A 954 9.43 -10.11 -5.82
N ARG A 955 8.23 -10.20 -6.41
CA ARG A 955 8.03 -10.41 -7.86
C ARG A 955 7.09 -9.38 -8.46
N ALA A 956 7.54 -8.66 -9.49
CA ALA A 956 6.67 -7.83 -10.28
C ALA A 956 5.62 -8.69 -11.01
N HIS A 957 4.35 -8.46 -10.74
CA HIS A 957 3.23 -9.21 -11.31
C HIS A 957 2.15 -8.27 -11.82
N LEU A 958 1.72 -8.48 -13.08
CA LEU A 958 0.60 -7.75 -13.67
C LEU A 958 -0.65 -8.63 -13.68
N PRO A 959 -1.68 -8.35 -12.87
CA PRO A 959 -2.94 -9.09 -12.88
C PRO A 959 -3.64 -9.02 -14.25
N GLY A 960 -4.23 -10.12 -14.69
CA GLY A 960 -4.94 -10.21 -15.98
C GLY A 960 -6.12 -9.23 -16.08
N SER A 961 -6.82 -8.95 -14.99
CA SER A 961 -7.90 -7.95 -14.92
C SER A 961 -7.39 -6.54 -15.23
N VAL A 962 -6.26 -6.15 -14.66
CA VAL A 962 -5.62 -4.85 -14.90
C VAL A 962 -5.11 -4.75 -16.33
N ALA A 963 -4.53 -5.83 -16.87
CA ALA A 963 -4.12 -5.90 -18.28
C ALA A 963 -5.28 -5.59 -19.23
N LEU A 964 -6.48 -6.12 -18.98
CA LEU A 964 -7.68 -5.83 -19.77
C LEU A 964 -8.12 -4.36 -19.63
N VAL A 965 -8.08 -3.81 -18.42
CA VAL A 965 -8.39 -2.39 -18.18
C VAL A 965 -7.42 -1.48 -18.94
N LEU A 966 -6.12 -1.77 -18.91
CA LEU A 966 -5.10 -1.01 -19.62
C LEU A 966 -5.30 -1.03 -21.15
N ILE A 967 -5.68 -2.18 -21.72
CA ILE A 967 -6.07 -2.28 -23.14
C ILE A 967 -7.30 -1.38 -23.40
N GLY A 968 -8.29 -1.41 -22.51
CA GLY A 968 -9.47 -0.54 -22.59
C GLY A 968 -9.12 0.95 -22.57
N ILE A 969 -8.24 1.36 -21.66
CA ILE A 969 -7.72 2.74 -21.56
C ILE A 969 -6.98 3.13 -22.85
N SER A 970 -6.15 2.24 -23.40
CA SER A 970 -5.45 2.47 -24.67
C SER A 970 -6.43 2.74 -25.80
N VAL A 971 -7.47 1.93 -25.93
CA VAL A 971 -8.53 2.11 -26.95
C VAL A 971 -9.28 3.43 -26.75
N MET A 972 -9.61 3.77 -25.53
CA MET A 972 -10.33 5.01 -25.19
C MET A 972 -9.50 6.24 -25.55
N LEU A 973 -8.23 6.28 -25.16
CA LEU A 973 -7.32 7.40 -25.42
C LEU A 973 -7.07 7.59 -26.90
N THR A 974 -6.85 6.50 -27.64
CA THR A 974 -6.66 6.56 -29.09
C THR A 974 -7.92 6.99 -29.82
N LEU A 975 -9.09 6.60 -29.35
CA LEU A 975 -10.37 7.06 -29.88
C LEU A 975 -10.55 8.56 -29.68
N ILE A 976 -10.25 9.08 -28.50
CA ILE A 976 -10.33 10.52 -28.17
C ILE A 976 -9.36 11.30 -29.09
N SER A 977 -8.13 10.85 -29.21
CA SER A 977 -7.11 11.47 -30.08
C SER A 977 -7.52 11.45 -31.55
N GLY A 978 -8.27 10.42 -31.98
CA GLY A 978 -8.76 10.25 -33.34
C GLY A 978 -9.97 11.12 -33.71
N ILE A 979 -10.66 11.75 -32.74
CA ILE A 979 -11.88 12.56 -33.00
C ILE A 979 -11.58 13.75 -33.92
N ILE A 980 -10.50 14.48 -33.66
CA ILE A 980 -10.14 15.67 -34.46
C ILE A 980 -9.75 15.25 -35.88
N PRO A 981 -8.81 14.29 -36.14
CA PRO A 981 -8.48 13.81 -37.48
C PRO A 981 -9.69 13.25 -38.24
N SER A 982 -10.52 12.44 -37.58
CA SER A 982 -11.69 11.82 -38.22
C SER A 982 -12.73 12.85 -38.63
N ARG A 983 -12.94 13.91 -37.86
CA ARG A 983 -13.81 15.04 -38.23
C ARG A 983 -13.21 15.87 -39.37
N SER A 984 -11.90 16.08 -39.35
CA SER A 984 -11.18 16.78 -40.45
C SER A 984 -11.34 16.01 -41.75
N ALA A 985 -11.15 14.67 -41.74
CA ALA A 985 -11.38 13.80 -42.89
C ALA A 985 -12.80 13.91 -43.42
N ALA A 986 -13.79 13.91 -42.54
CA ALA A 986 -15.20 13.99 -42.93
C ALA A 986 -15.62 15.34 -43.54
N LYS A 987 -14.91 16.43 -43.21
CA LYS A 987 -15.17 17.79 -43.71
C LYS A 987 -14.49 18.11 -45.04
N LYS A 988 -13.60 17.24 -45.54
CA LYS A 988 -12.91 17.49 -46.83
C LYS A 988 -13.91 17.61 -47.96
N ASP A 989 -13.77 18.67 -48.77
CA ASP A 989 -14.55 18.90 -50.00
C ASP A 989 -14.16 17.87 -51.07
N PRO A 990 -15.14 17.16 -51.68
CA PRO A 990 -14.83 16.13 -52.68
C PRO A 990 -14.17 16.69 -53.92
N VAL A 991 -14.54 17.93 -54.39
CA VAL A 991 -13.98 18.52 -55.60
C VAL A 991 -12.51 18.90 -55.38
N VAL A 992 -12.23 19.59 -54.27
CA VAL A 992 -10.88 19.99 -53.88
C VAL A 992 -10.00 18.76 -53.68
N ALA A 993 -10.54 17.75 -52.96
CA ALA A 993 -9.81 16.52 -52.64
C ALA A 993 -9.44 15.67 -53.88
N LEU A 994 -10.25 15.74 -54.95
CA LEU A 994 -9.98 15.05 -56.22
C LEU A 994 -8.96 15.77 -57.12
N ARG A 995 -8.81 17.09 -56.92
CA ARG A 995 -7.85 17.94 -57.69
C ARG A 995 -6.47 17.99 -57.06
N THR A 996 -6.33 17.61 -55.77
CA THR A 996 -4.99 17.50 -55.17
C THR A 996 -4.20 16.36 -55.79
N GLU A 997 -3.04 16.64 -56.34
CA GLU A 997 -2.08 15.68 -56.90
C GLU A 997 -1.48 14.77 -55.83
#